data_36fc7e26cc73289cf87a8adbea798e9a
#
_entry.id   36fc7e26cc73289cf87a8adbea798e9a
#
_cell.length_a   1.000
_cell.length_b   1.000
_cell.length_c   1.000
_cell.angle_alpha   90.00
_cell.angle_beta   90.00
_cell.angle_gamma   90.00
#
_symmetry.space_group_name_H-M   'P 1'
#
loop_
_entity.id
_entity.type
_entity.pdbx_description
1 polymer ?
#
loop_
_entity_poly.entity_id
_entity_poly.type
_entity_poly.pdbx_seq_one_letter_code
_entity_poly.pdbx_strand_id
1 'polypeptide(L)'
;MQLNEQLWQLTQDRFGRAPDQCSDRQLYEALLLLTRRMAQDRPAPDGGKKLYYFSAEFLMGKLLSNNLLALGLHAEVKQLLSDLGRDLGVIESMEPEPSLGNGGLGRLAACFLDSIAALGLPGDGVGLNYHYGLFRQEFQNHRQTEEPDPWIEPDSWLIPTERSFLVPFGGFDLKAVQYDIAIPGAGNGYANRLHLFDVEQPAAAPWVGIRFDKGDIPHRLTAFLYPDDSDEAGRLLRVYQQYFMVSAGAQLILAELEERGFTPQTLSDHVVIQINDTHPSMVIPELVRLLTQRGLSFDEAVDQVSKTCAYTNHTILAEALEKWPLSFIQTAAPQLVPVIQELDRRAREAHPDPKTAILDEAGRVHMAHMDIHYGFSVNGVAALHTEILKNTELKPFYTIYPEKFNNKTNGVTLRRWLEACNPGLTQFIDTCIGTDWRRDPKELEGLLGFAADPTALDRLLSVKEENKRQLCRVIWAVQGIELDPKSVFDVQIKRLHEYKRQQMNALYIIHQYLEIKAGRRPAQPVTVIFGAKAAPAYVMAKHIIHLILCLQQLIDTDPQVRPWLRVAMVENYNVPWAERLIPACDISEQISLASKEASGTGNMKLMANGAVTLGTLDGANVEIAQLVGQDNIYTFGAHSDEVIKLYTGDRPDGRGYDPLACYHRPEVEKLVDFLVSPELLAIGDPASLSALWRDMKNKDWFMALLDVEEYIQAKDRCIRDYADRRNWARKMLVNIAKSGYFSSDRTIRQYNEDIWHLS
;
A
#
# COMPACT_ATOMS: atom_id res chain seq x y z
N MET A 1 17.76 -0.31 -34.76
CA MET A 1 18.95 0.36 -34.16
C MET A 1 19.25 -0.34 -32.85
N GLN A 2 20.49 -0.74 -32.60
CA GLN A 2 20.84 -1.41 -31.34
C GLN A 2 20.68 -0.42 -30.17
N LEU A 3 20.40 -0.92 -28.96
CA LEU A 3 20.19 -0.10 -27.77
C LEU A 3 21.33 0.88 -27.50
N ASN A 4 22.57 0.42 -27.69
CA ASN A 4 23.77 1.23 -27.56
C ASN A 4 23.77 2.45 -28.54
N GLU A 5 23.38 2.23 -29.79
CA GLU A 5 23.29 3.31 -30.81
C GLU A 5 22.22 4.32 -30.44
N GLN A 6 21.08 3.85 -29.91
CA GLN A 6 19.99 4.73 -29.47
C GLN A 6 20.40 5.59 -28.27
N LEU A 7 21.07 4.97 -27.28
CA LEU A 7 21.59 5.72 -26.13
C LEU A 7 22.64 6.73 -26.55
N TRP A 8 23.58 6.34 -27.45
CA TRP A 8 24.60 7.23 -27.98
C TRP A 8 23.99 8.42 -28.71
N GLN A 9 23.02 8.16 -29.61
CA GLN A 9 22.34 9.22 -30.35
C GLN A 9 21.63 10.19 -29.40
N LEU A 10 20.91 9.66 -28.41
CA LEU A 10 20.15 10.46 -27.45
C LEU A 10 21.04 11.35 -26.58
N THR A 11 22.17 10.82 -26.09
CA THR A 11 23.13 11.59 -25.29
C THR A 11 23.84 12.66 -26.13
N GLN A 12 24.13 12.33 -27.38
CA GLN A 12 24.74 13.28 -28.31
C GLN A 12 23.78 14.42 -28.64
N ASP A 13 22.54 14.11 -28.98
CA ASP A 13 21.52 15.12 -29.36
C ASP A 13 21.18 16.06 -28.20
N ARG A 14 21.13 15.52 -26.99
CA ARG A 14 20.65 16.27 -25.83
C ARG A 14 21.77 16.99 -25.06
N PHE A 15 22.92 16.35 -24.92
CA PHE A 15 24.02 16.84 -24.08
C PHE A 15 25.29 17.20 -24.88
N GLY A 16 25.35 16.85 -26.18
CA GLY A 16 26.54 17.01 -27.00
C GLY A 16 27.71 16.14 -26.55
N ARG A 17 27.44 15.00 -25.93
CA ARG A 17 28.44 14.11 -25.31
C ARG A 17 28.16 12.63 -25.62
N ALA A 18 29.22 11.86 -25.72
CA ALA A 18 29.11 10.39 -25.75
C ALA A 18 28.73 9.85 -24.36
N PRO A 19 28.10 8.66 -24.27
CA PRO A 19 27.63 8.11 -22.99
C PRO A 19 28.69 7.99 -21.89
N ASP A 20 29.94 7.66 -22.24
CA ASP A 20 31.08 7.56 -21.31
C ASP A 20 31.50 8.92 -20.70
N GLN A 21 31.15 10.03 -21.37
CA GLN A 21 31.42 11.40 -20.94
C GLN A 21 30.25 12.04 -20.17
N CYS A 22 29.11 11.35 -20.10
CA CYS A 22 27.94 11.82 -19.38
C CYS A 22 28.09 11.61 -17.87
N SER A 23 27.49 12.51 -17.07
CA SER A 23 27.28 12.28 -15.64
C SER A 23 26.23 11.20 -15.40
N ASP A 24 26.20 10.61 -14.19
CA ASP A 24 25.17 9.63 -13.82
C ASP A 24 23.76 10.20 -13.98
N ARG A 25 23.56 11.47 -13.66
CA ARG A 25 22.27 12.19 -13.87
C ARG A 25 21.91 12.25 -15.36
N GLN A 26 22.83 12.61 -16.23
CA GLN A 26 22.58 12.66 -17.68
C GLN A 26 22.30 11.28 -18.27
N LEU A 27 22.98 10.25 -17.79
CA LEU A 27 22.70 8.86 -18.18
C LEU A 27 21.30 8.42 -17.72
N TYR A 28 20.90 8.77 -16.50
CA TYR A 28 19.55 8.52 -16.02
C TYR A 28 18.50 9.20 -16.92
N GLU A 29 18.64 10.49 -17.21
CA GLU A 29 17.72 11.24 -18.08
C GLU A 29 17.62 10.61 -19.48
N ALA A 30 18.73 10.21 -20.07
CA ALA A 30 18.76 9.53 -21.37
C ALA A 30 18.04 8.16 -21.30
N LEU A 31 18.31 7.36 -20.28
CA LEU A 31 17.65 6.05 -20.09
C LEU A 31 16.17 6.19 -19.80
N LEU A 32 15.76 7.18 -18.99
CA LEU A 32 14.36 7.50 -18.75
C LEU A 32 13.63 7.79 -20.07
N LEU A 33 14.16 8.72 -20.87
CA LEU A 33 13.54 9.12 -22.13
C LEU A 33 13.46 7.97 -23.14
N LEU A 34 14.53 7.17 -23.25
CA LEU A 34 14.57 6.00 -24.12
C LEU A 34 13.54 4.95 -23.68
N THR A 35 13.55 4.59 -22.41
CA THR A 35 12.65 3.60 -21.84
C THR A 35 11.18 4.04 -21.91
N ARG A 36 10.91 5.33 -21.62
CA ARG A 36 9.58 5.92 -21.73
C ARG A 36 9.06 5.86 -23.17
N ARG A 37 9.88 6.21 -24.16
CA ARG A 37 9.52 6.14 -25.60
C ARG A 37 9.19 4.70 -25.98
N MET A 38 10.06 3.74 -25.64
CA MET A 38 9.84 2.33 -25.98
C MET A 38 8.58 1.74 -25.33
N ALA A 39 8.23 2.18 -24.12
CA ALA A 39 6.99 1.79 -23.47
C ALA A 39 5.77 2.47 -24.12
N GLN A 40 5.90 3.75 -24.48
CA GLN A 40 4.82 4.53 -25.10
C GLN A 40 4.47 4.03 -26.52
N ASP A 41 5.48 3.58 -27.29
CA ASP A 41 5.32 3.07 -28.66
C ASP A 41 4.64 1.69 -28.72
N ARG A 42 4.50 0.99 -27.60
CA ARG A 42 3.75 -0.27 -27.55
C ARG A 42 2.24 -0.02 -27.71
N PRO A 43 1.55 -0.82 -28.51
CA PRO A 43 0.10 -0.73 -28.63
C PRO A 43 -0.59 -1.09 -27.31
N ALA A 44 -1.76 -0.51 -27.08
CA ALA A 44 -2.65 -1.00 -26.04
C ALA A 44 -3.20 -2.38 -26.41
N PRO A 45 -3.49 -3.26 -25.45
CA PRO A 45 -4.21 -4.48 -25.71
C PRO A 45 -5.58 -4.16 -26.35
N ASP A 46 -5.95 -4.88 -27.39
CA ASP A 46 -7.25 -4.74 -28.02
C ASP A 46 -8.25 -5.72 -27.39
N GLY A 47 -9.51 -5.30 -27.23
CA GLY A 47 -10.57 -6.11 -26.65
C GLY A 47 -11.94 -5.46 -26.80
N GLY A 48 -12.99 -6.30 -26.78
CA GLY A 48 -14.37 -5.83 -26.86
C GLY A 48 -14.78 -4.95 -25.67
N LYS A 49 -14.25 -5.25 -24.49
CA LYS A 49 -14.52 -4.56 -23.21
C LYS A 49 -13.22 -4.03 -22.60
N LYS A 50 -13.25 -2.84 -22.01
CA LYS A 50 -12.09 -2.19 -21.39
C LYS A 50 -12.36 -1.92 -19.92
N LEU A 51 -11.36 -2.21 -19.07
CA LEU A 51 -11.35 -1.88 -17.65
C LEU A 51 -10.80 -0.47 -17.41
N TYR A 52 -11.45 0.26 -16.51
CA TYR A 52 -10.91 1.47 -15.89
C TYR A 52 -10.82 1.25 -14.37
N TYR A 53 -9.59 1.21 -13.86
CA TYR A 53 -9.30 0.98 -12.44
C TYR A 53 -9.13 2.34 -11.74
N PHE A 54 -10.17 2.78 -11.04
CA PHE A 54 -10.17 4.05 -10.31
C PHE A 54 -9.56 3.90 -8.93
N SER A 55 -8.53 4.67 -8.64
CA SER A 55 -7.91 4.71 -7.30
C SER A 55 -7.45 6.11 -6.96
N ALA A 56 -7.66 6.52 -5.69
CA ALA A 56 -7.14 7.79 -5.19
C ALA A 56 -5.61 7.83 -5.18
N GLU A 57 -4.95 6.67 -5.19
CA GLU A 57 -3.51 6.58 -5.07
C GLU A 57 -2.92 5.41 -5.88
N PHE A 58 -1.71 5.64 -6.43
CA PHE A 58 -0.91 4.65 -7.12
C PHE A 58 0.54 4.76 -6.65
N LEU A 59 0.95 3.91 -5.71
CA LEU A 59 2.33 3.90 -5.20
C LEU A 59 3.24 3.13 -6.16
N MET A 60 3.65 3.80 -7.23
CA MET A 60 4.39 3.18 -8.34
C MET A 60 5.79 2.73 -7.94
N GLY A 61 6.47 3.47 -7.06
CA GLY A 61 7.90 3.31 -6.84
C GLY A 61 8.71 3.82 -8.04
N LYS A 62 10.02 3.67 -8.01
CA LYS A 62 10.87 3.99 -9.15
C LYS A 62 10.53 3.11 -10.34
N LEU A 63 10.55 3.68 -11.53
CA LEU A 63 10.04 3.06 -12.74
C LEU A 63 11.13 2.57 -13.69
N LEU A 64 12.38 3.07 -13.61
CA LEU A 64 13.42 2.74 -14.59
C LEU A 64 13.66 1.23 -14.66
N SER A 65 14.11 0.59 -13.59
CA SER A 65 14.35 -0.86 -13.60
C SER A 65 13.06 -1.66 -13.80
N ASN A 66 11.95 -1.21 -13.23
CA ASN A 66 10.66 -1.88 -13.43
C ASN A 66 10.28 -1.95 -14.92
N ASN A 67 10.40 -0.83 -15.62
CA ASN A 67 10.07 -0.76 -17.04
C ASN A 67 11.13 -1.47 -17.90
N LEU A 68 12.41 -1.39 -17.54
CA LEU A 68 13.46 -2.16 -18.23
C LEU A 68 13.23 -3.67 -18.12
N LEU A 69 12.79 -4.17 -16.96
CA LEU A 69 12.41 -5.58 -16.78
C LEU A 69 11.21 -5.95 -17.65
N ALA A 70 10.15 -5.14 -17.63
CA ALA A 70 8.95 -5.37 -18.44
C ALA A 70 9.23 -5.31 -19.97
N LEU A 71 10.19 -4.48 -20.36
CA LEU A 71 10.65 -4.38 -21.75
C LEU A 71 11.64 -5.50 -22.15
N GLY A 72 12.16 -6.27 -21.17
CA GLY A 72 13.16 -7.30 -21.40
C GLY A 72 14.59 -6.74 -21.61
N LEU A 73 14.85 -5.49 -21.22
CA LEU A 73 16.10 -4.76 -21.51
C LEU A 73 17.02 -4.62 -20.29
N HIS A 74 16.57 -5.02 -19.10
CA HIS A 74 17.31 -4.78 -17.86
C HIS A 74 18.74 -5.34 -17.87
N ALA A 75 18.93 -6.58 -18.34
CA ALA A 75 20.24 -7.20 -18.39
C ALA A 75 21.16 -6.51 -19.42
N GLU A 76 20.62 -6.12 -20.58
CA GLU A 76 21.36 -5.44 -21.64
C GLU A 76 21.80 -4.05 -21.19
N VAL A 77 20.90 -3.24 -20.57
CA VAL A 77 21.25 -1.93 -20.00
C VAL A 77 22.29 -2.04 -18.90
N LYS A 78 22.14 -3.02 -18.00
CA LYS A 78 23.11 -3.27 -16.93
C LYS A 78 24.49 -3.58 -17.48
N GLN A 79 24.58 -4.42 -18.51
CA GLN A 79 25.85 -4.74 -19.17
C GLN A 79 26.43 -3.50 -19.87
N LEU A 80 25.61 -2.77 -20.62
CA LEU A 80 26.02 -1.55 -21.31
C LEU A 80 26.62 -0.52 -20.36
N LEU A 81 25.97 -0.29 -19.21
CA LEU A 81 26.48 0.64 -18.19
C LEU A 81 27.77 0.11 -17.56
N SER A 82 27.86 -1.21 -17.30
CA SER A 82 29.09 -1.85 -16.78
C SER A 82 30.27 -1.66 -17.74
N ASP A 83 30.05 -1.78 -19.05
CA ASP A 83 31.07 -1.55 -20.09
C ASP A 83 31.53 -0.07 -20.12
N LEU A 84 30.67 0.88 -19.71
CA LEU A 84 31.00 2.28 -19.52
C LEU A 84 31.63 2.58 -18.14
N GLY A 85 31.84 1.55 -17.29
CA GLY A 85 32.35 1.70 -15.92
C GLY A 85 31.34 2.32 -14.96
N ARG A 86 30.02 2.17 -15.24
CA ARG A 86 28.92 2.68 -14.44
C ARG A 86 28.10 1.55 -13.81
N ASP A 87 27.44 1.84 -12.69
CA ASP A 87 26.54 0.92 -12.01
C ASP A 87 25.07 1.36 -12.19
N LEU A 88 24.21 0.43 -12.63
CA LEU A 88 22.79 0.73 -12.85
C LEU A 88 22.10 1.21 -11.58
N GLY A 89 22.42 0.63 -10.41
CA GLY A 89 21.82 1.03 -9.15
C GLY A 89 22.18 2.47 -8.74
N VAL A 90 23.38 2.95 -9.11
CA VAL A 90 23.78 4.37 -8.93
C VAL A 90 22.95 5.26 -9.86
N ILE A 91 22.80 4.86 -11.12
CA ILE A 91 21.97 5.61 -12.08
C ILE A 91 20.52 5.70 -11.61
N GLU A 92 19.95 4.58 -11.15
CA GLU A 92 18.57 4.54 -10.59
C GLU A 92 18.42 5.37 -9.32
N SER A 93 19.49 5.58 -8.57
CA SER A 93 19.41 6.44 -7.38
C SER A 93 19.09 7.89 -7.73
N MET A 94 19.37 8.34 -8.96
CA MET A 94 19.07 9.68 -9.47
C MET A 94 17.57 9.88 -9.75
N GLU A 95 16.77 8.80 -9.88
CA GLU A 95 15.34 8.89 -10.14
C GLU A 95 14.57 9.40 -8.92
N PRO A 96 13.79 10.49 -9.02
CA PRO A 96 12.81 10.83 -8.02
C PRO A 96 11.65 9.81 -8.06
N GLU A 97 11.26 9.28 -6.90
CA GLU A 97 10.13 8.35 -6.82
C GLU A 97 8.83 9.11 -7.10
N PRO A 98 7.96 8.62 -8.03
CA PRO A 98 6.65 9.22 -8.25
C PRO A 98 5.81 9.22 -6.96
N SER A 99 5.49 10.42 -6.45
CA SER A 99 4.78 10.62 -5.17
C SER A 99 3.26 10.56 -5.35
N LEU A 100 2.76 9.49 -5.98
CA LEU A 100 1.35 9.31 -6.37
C LEU A 100 0.56 8.41 -5.41
N GLY A 101 1.16 7.95 -4.32
CA GLY A 101 0.50 7.02 -3.41
C GLY A 101 1.21 6.88 -2.07
N ASN A 102 0.54 6.21 -1.13
CA ASN A 102 1.07 5.88 0.19
C ASN A 102 0.51 4.56 0.70
N GLY A 103 1.39 3.68 1.18
CA GLY A 103 1.00 2.45 1.87
C GLY A 103 0.36 1.37 0.99
N GLY A 104 -0.50 0.54 1.63
CA GLY A 104 -0.99 -0.70 1.04
C GLY A 104 -1.93 -0.53 -0.14
N LEU A 105 -2.87 0.41 -0.06
CA LEU A 105 -3.88 0.66 -1.10
C LEU A 105 -3.21 1.09 -2.43
N GLY A 106 -2.35 2.09 -2.36
CA GLY A 106 -1.66 2.60 -3.55
C GLY A 106 -0.67 1.61 -4.13
N ARG A 107 0.02 0.82 -3.28
CA ARG A 107 0.94 -0.20 -3.80
C ARG A 107 0.18 -1.37 -4.42
N LEU A 108 -0.98 -1.74 -3.89
CA LEU A 108 -1.85 -2.75 -4.50
C LEU A 108 -2.30 -2.30 -5.90
N ALA A 109 -2.80 -1.07 -6.02
CA ALA A 109 -3.20 -0.49 -7.31
C ALA A 109 -2.06 -0.56 -8.35
N ALA A 110 -0.83 -0.21 -7.94
CA ALA A 110 0.34 -0.33 -8.80
C ALA A 110 0.69 -1.79 -9.18
N CYS A 111 0.56 -2.74 -8.25
CA CYS A 111 0.73 -4.17 -8.55
C CYS A 111 -0.34 -4.69 -9.53
N PHE A 112 -1.56 -4.21 -9.39
CA PHE A 112 -2.67 -4.62 -10.26
C PHE A 112 -2.48 -4.08 -11.68
N LEU A 113 -2.08 -2.81 -11.85
CA LEU A 113 -1.75 -2.30 -13.19
C LEU A 113 -0.61 -3.08 -13.86
N ASP A 114 0.44 -3.41 -13.11
CA ASP A 114 1.54 -4.26 -13.61
C ASP A 114 1.01 -5.64 -14.09
N SER A 115 0.14 -6.27 -13.30
CA SER A 115 -0.43 -7.58 -13.65
C SER A 115 -1.44 -7.51 -14.79
N ILE A 116 -2.29 -6.48 -14.85
CA ILE A 116 -3.23 -6.25 -15.96
C ILE A 116 -2.43 -6.13 -17.27
N ALA A 117 -1.36 -5.32 -17.28
CA ALA A 117 -0.49 -5.16 -18.44
C ALA A 117 0.27 -6.45 -18.78
N ALA A 118 0.82 -7.17 -17.79
CA ALA A 118 1.55 -8.42 -18.01
C ALA A 118 0.67 -9.54 -18.55
N LEU A 119 -0.61 -9.56 -18.20
CA LEU A 119 -1.60 -10.51 -18.71
C LEU A 119 -2.17 -10.10 -20.07
N GLY A 120 -1.79 -8.94 -20.60
CA GLY A 120 -2.28 -8.42 -21.89
C GLY A 120 -3.76 -8.05 -21.85
N LEU A 121 -4.31 -7.70 -20.69
CA LEU A 121 -5.71 -7.33 -20.56
C LEU A 121 -5.91 -5.84 -20.88
N PRO A 122 -6.99 -5.47 -21.61
CA PRO A 122 -7.31 -4.07 -21.91
C PRO A 122 -7.81 -3.35 -20.65
N GLY A 123 -6.90 -2.67 -19.91
CA GLY A 123 -7.27 -2.01 -18.66
C GLY A 123 -6.30 -0.92 -18.25
N ASP A 124 -6.85 0.27 -17.98
CA ASP A 124 -6.10 1.47 -17.59
C ASP A 124 -6.42 1.89 -16.17
N GLY A 125 -5.45 2.55 -15.52
CA GLY A 125 -5.65 3.21 -14.23
C GLY A 125 -6.15 4.64 -14.40
N VAL A 126 -6.92 5.12 -13.43
CA VAL A 126 -7.41 6.51 -13.37
C VAL A 126 -7.15 7.09 -11.99
N GLY A 127 -6.45 8.22 -11.92
CA GLY A 127 -6.07 8.90 -10.68
C GLY A 127 -5.76 10.37 -10.85
N LEU A 128 -5.14 10.97 -9.83
CA LEU A 128 -4.69 12.36 -9.83
C LEU A 128 -3.18 12.48 -9.87
N ASN A 129 -2.68 13.56 -10.49
CA ASN A 129 -1.26 13.89 -10.56
C ASN A 129 -0.86 14.75 -9.36
N TYR A 130 -0.57 14.11 -8.21
CA TYR A 130 -0.13 14.86 -7.03
C TYR A 130 1.31 15.35 -7.19
N HIS A 131 1.54 16.65 -6.91
CA HIS A 131 2.84 17.29 -7.08
C HIS A 131 3.82 17.00 -5.94
N TYR A 132 3.29 16.88 -4.71
CA TYR A 132 4.08 16.80 -3.47
C TYR A 132 3.78 15.56 -2.63
N GLY A 133 3.09 14.58 -3.21
CA GLY A 133 2.76 13.29 -2.61
C GLY A 133 1.96 13.39 -1.32
N LEU A 134 2.20 12.45 -0.40
CA LEU A 134 1.72 12.56 0.98
C LEU A 134 2.56 13.58 1.73
N PHE A 135 3.83 13.34 1.89
CA PHE A 135 4.91 14.20 2.37
C PHE A 135 6.23 13.42 2.43
N ARG A 136 7.35 14.12 2.45
CA ARG A 136 8.65 13.60 2.86
C ARG A 136 8.75 13.69 4.38
N GLN A 137 9.07 12.56 5.04
CA GLN A 137 9.24 12.49 6.48
C GLN A 137 10.70 12.80 6.86
N GLU A 138 10.87 13.64 7.87
CA GLU A 138 12.16 13.88 8.53
C GLU A 138 12.02 13.67 10.03
N PHE A 139 13.12 13.30 10.70
CA PHE A 139 13.15 13.17 12.15
C PHE A 139 13.94 14.32 12.77
N GLN A 140 13.26 15.13 13.58
CA GLN A 140 13.88 16.24 14.31
C GLN A 140 13.51 16.13 15.79
N ASN A 141 14.52 16.09 16.68
CA ASN A 141 14.30 15.97 18.13
C ASN A 141 13.39 14.79 18.51
N HIS A 142 13.64 13.61 17.93
CA HIS A 142 12.82 12.39 18.07
C HIS A 142 11.35 12.54 17.64
N ARG A 143 11.05 13.45 16.73
CA ARG A 143 9.69 13.68 16.22
C ARG A 143 9.67 13.62 14.70
N GLN A 144 8.57 13.15 14.16
CA GLN A 144 8.28 13.29 12.73
C GLN A 144 7.96 14.74 12.41
N THR A 145 8.61 15.27 11.38
CA THR A 145 8.22 16.48 10.65
C THR A 145 7.90 16.13 9.20
N GLU A 146 7.09 16.94 8.56
CA GLU A 146 6.59 16.71 7.22
C GLU A 146 7.00 17.85 6.28
N GLU A 147 7.61 17.48 5.15
CA GLU A 147 8.00 18.41 4.07
C GLU A 147 7.36 17.98 2.74
N PRO A 148 7.18 18.89 1.77
CA PRO A 148 6.76 18.51 0.42
C PRO A 148 7.70 17.48 -0.20
N ASP A 149 7.16 16.55 -0.99
CA ASP A 149 7.92 15.50 -1.67
C ASP A 149 7.81 15.65 -3.20
N PRO A 150 8.48 16.67 -3.80
CA PRO A 150 8.40 16.95 -5.22
C PRO A 150 9.09 15.85 -6.02
N TRP A 151 8.48 15.45 -7.13
CA TRP A 151 9.01 14.41 -8.02
C TRP A 151 8.92 14.74 -9.50
N ILE A 152 8.11 15.75 -9.87
CA ILE A 152 7.90 16.16 -11.25
C ILE A 152 9.06 17.04 -11.68
N GLU A 153 9.85 16.53 -12.60
CA GLU A 153 10.96 17.23 -13.23
C GLU A 153 10.63 17.52 -14.70
N PRO A 154 11.40 18.39 -15.41
CA PRO A 154 11.19 18.65 -16.84
C PRO A 154 11.16 17.38 -17.68
N ASP A 155 12.05 16.42 -17.36
CA ASP A 155 12.01 15.06 -17.89
C ASP A 155 11.51 14.11 -16.78
N SER A 156 10.33 13.60 -16.97
CA SER A 156 9.69 12.68 -16.01
C SER A 156 9.01 11.54 -16.77
N TRP A 157 8.45 10.59 -16.04
CA TRP A 157 7.64 9.51 -16.61
C TRP A 157 6.29 9.99 -17.16
N LEU A 158 5.86 11.21 -16.82
CA LEU A 158 4.63 11.80 -17.30
C LEU A 158 4.71 12.09 -18.81
N ILE A 159 3.69 11.65 -19.52
CA ILE A 159 3.49 11.90 -20.94
C ILE A 159 2.33 12.89 -21.06
N PRO A 160 2.56 14.15 -21.42
CA PRO A 160 1.47 15.09 -21.65
C PRO A 160 0.60 14.62 -22.81
N THR A 161 -0.72 14.77 -22.69
CA THR A 161 -1.69 14.47 -23.74
C THR A 161 -2.37 15.76 -24.22
N GLU A 162 -3.06 15.69 -25.37
CA GLU A 162 -3.89 16.81 -25.84
C GLU A 162 -5.29 16.81 -25.19
N ARG A 163 -5.60 15.80 -24.36
CA ARG A 163 -6.91 15.65 -23.73
C ARG A 163 -7.04 16.53 -22.51
N SER A 164 -8.18 17.17 -22.41
CA SER A 164 -8.59 17.89 -21.20
C SER A 164 -10.11 17.86 -21.06
N PHE A 165 -10.59 17.95 -19.84
CA PHE A 165 -12.01 17.89 -19.52
C PHE A 165 -12.39 19.03 -18.60
N LEU A 166 -13.58 19.62 -18.84
CA LEU A 166 -14.11 20.66 -17.95
C LEU A 166 -14.89 19.97 -16.81
N VAL A 167 -14.46 20.19 -15.59
CA VAL A 167 -15.11 19.68 -14.39
C VAL A 167 -15.89 20.81 -13.74
N PRO A 168 -17.24 20.72 -13.70
CA PRO A 168 -18.08 21.74 -13.09
C PRO A 168 -18.11 21.58 -11.57
N PHE A 169 -17.72 22.64 -10.86
CA PHE A 169 -17.85 22.75 -9.41
C PHE A 169 -18.96 23.73 -9.01
N GLY A 170 -19.24 23.84 -7.72
CA GLY A 170 -20.17 24.83 -7.19
C GLY A 170 -19.62 26.26 -7.38
N GLY A 171 -20.12 26.94 -8.41
CA GLY A 171 -19.80 28.34 -8.69
C GLY A 171 -18.61 28.58 -9.62
N PHE A 172 -17.90 27.57 -10.09
CA PHE A 172 -16.80 27.65 -11.07
C PHE A 172 -16.59 26.34 -11.79
N ASP A 173 -15.93 26.39 -12.94
CA ASP A 173 -15.48 25.21 -13.67
C ASP A 173 -13.95 25.13 -13.61
N LEU A 174 -13.40 23.92 -13.57
CA LEU A 174 -11.97 23.68 -13.56
C LEU A 174 -11.58 22.74 -14.69
N LYS A 175 -10.57 23.13 -15.46
CA LYS A 175 -10.04 22.32 -16.54
C LYS A 175 -9.09 21.26 -15.98
N ALA A 176 -9.45 19.98 -16.16
CA ALA A 176 -8.60 18.84 -15.88
C ALA A 176 -7.74 18.54 -17.11
N VAL A 177 -6.44 18.67 -17.01
CA VAL A 177 -5.48 18.27 -18.05
C VAL A 177 -5.00 16.85 -17.77
N GLN A 178 -4.87 16.04 -18.84
CA GLN A 178 -4.49 14.64 -18.70
C GLN A 178 -3.01 14.44 -18.99
N TYR A 179 -2.36 13.69 -18.09
CA TYR A 179 -1.05 13.08 -18.27
C TYR A 179 -1.17 11.55 -18.21
N ASP A 180 -0.33 10.86 -18.96
CA ASP A 180 -0.26 9.42 -18.93
C ASP A 180 1.10 8.93 -18.41
N ILE A 181 1.10 7.78 -17.72
CA ILE A 181 2.28 6.96 -17.51
C ILE A 181 2.07 5.65 -18.25
N ALA A 182 2.99 5.27 -19.13
CA ALA A 182 2.94 3.99 -19.82
C ALA A 182 3.29 2.85 -18.87
N ILE A 183 2.47 1.79 -18.89
CA ILE A 183 2.64 0.58 -18.08
C ILE A 183 2.93 -0.59 -19.04
N PRO A 184 4.22 -0.87 -19.35
CA PRO A 184 4.55 -1.93 -20.29
C PRO A 184 4.28 -3.31 -19.69
N GLY A 185 3.63 -4.17 -20.46
CA GLY A 185 3.38 -5.56 -20.10
C GLY A 185 4.63 -6.42 -20.26
N ALA A 186 4.97 -7.20 -19.23
CA ALA A 186 6.13 -8.07 -19.26
C ALA A 186 5.92 -9.23 -20.25
N GLY A 187 6.78 -9.32 -21.28
CA GLY A 187 6.83 -10.45 -22.21
C GLY A 187 5.75 -10.50 -23.28
N ASN A 188 4.87 -9.48 -23.43
CA ASN A 188 3.74 -9.53 -24.38
C ASN A 188 3.71 -8.43 -25.44
N GLY A 189 4.56 -7.42 -25.38
CA GLY A 189 4.63 -6.36 -26.39
C GLY A 189 3.55 -5.27 -26.30
N TYR A 190 2.64 -5.33 -25.32
CA TYR A 190 1.60 -4.32 -25.08
C TYR A 190 2.01 -3.34 -23.97
N ALA A 191 1.30 -2.21 -23.91
CA ALA A 191 1.37 -1.30 -22.76
C ALA A 191 -0.01 -0.68 -22.47
N ASN A 192 -0.41 -0.72 -21.22
CA ASN A 192 -1.56 0.00 -20.70
C ASN A 192 -1.15 1.40 -20.26
N ARG A 193 -2.10 2.20 -19.76
CA ARG A 193 -1.85 3.58 -19.31
C ARG A 193 -2.35 3.76 -17.87
N LEU A 194 -1.65 4.62 -17.14
CA LEU A 194 -2.17 5.25 -15.95
C LEU A 194 -2.50 6.69 -16.32
N HIS A 195 -3.79 7.02 -16.39
CA HIS A 195 -4.31 8.35 -16.68
C HIS A 195 -4.34 9.16 -15.39
N LEU A 196 -3.63 10.28 -15.38
CA LEU A 196 -3.50 11.18 -14.23
C LEU A 196 -4.04 12.56 -14.60
N PHE A 197 -5.01 13.03 -13.83
CA PHE A 197 -5.57 14.37 -14.03
C PHE A 197 -4.93 15.40 -13.12
N ASP A 198 -4.69 16.58 -13.66
CA ASP A 198 -4.08 17.71 -12.97
C ASP A 198 -4.86 19.00 -13.27
N VAL A 199 -4.75 19.97 -12.40
CA VAL A 199 -5.22 21.33 -12.69
C VAL A 199 -4.33 21.98 -13.78
N GLU A 200 -4.91 22.85 -14.60
CA GLU A 200 -4.18 23.46 -15.72
C GLU A 200 -2.99 24.33 -15.26
N GLN A 201 -3.08 24.96 -14.10
CA GLN A 201 -2.06 25.85 -13.55
C GLN A 201 -1.77 25.53 -12.08
N PRO A 202 -1.07 24.44 -11.81
CA PRO A 202 -0.74 24.07 -10.44
C PRO A 202 0.22 25.10 -9.82
N ALA A 203 -0.06 25.52 -8.58
CA ALA A 203 0.83 26.43 -7.88
C ALA A 203 2.12 25.75 -7.46
N ALA A 204 3.26 26.38 -7.73
CA ALA A 204 4.53 25.98 -7.14
C ALA A 204 4.47 26.06 -5.61
N ALA A 205 5.25 25.21 -4.92
CA ALA A 205 5.34 25.23 -3.47
C ALA A 205 6.21 26.38 -2.96
N PRO A 206 5.63 27.49 -2.51
CA PRO A 206 6.37 28.57 -1.87
C PRO A 206 6.38 28.45 -0.34
N TRP A 207 5.83 27.36 0.20
CA TRP A 207 5.58 27.15 1.63
C TRP A 207 6.61 26.19 2.23
N VAL A 208 6.80 26.33 3.55
CA VAL A 208 7.57 25.39 4.37
C VAL A 208 6.61 24.38 5.01
N GLY A 209 6.97 23.09 4.98
CA GLY A 209 6.13 22.02 5.46
C GLY A 209 4.95 21.75 4.53
N ILE A 210 3.88 21.16 5.06
CA ILE A 210 2.71 20.73 4.29
C ILE A 210 1.48 21.63 4.47
N ARG A 211 1.65 22.81 5.05
CA ARG A 211 0.56 23.78 5.24
C ARG A 211 0.41 24.67 4.03
N PHE A 212 -0.81 24.79 3.52
CA PHE A 212 -1.15 25.63 2.37
C PHE A 212 -2.59 26.14 2.47
N ASP A 213 -2.97 27.08 1.61
CA ASP A 213 -4.34 27.56 1.49
C ASP A 213 -5.21 26.47 0.84
N LYS A 214 -6.01 25.76 1.65
CA LYS A 214 -6.90 24.70 1.21
C LYS A 214 -8.12 25.21 0.43
N GLY A 215 -8.37 26.52 0.44
CA GLY A 215 -9.44 27.18 -0.31
C GLY A 215 -9.06 27.54 -1.74
N ASP A 216 -7.78 27.57 -2.08
CA ASP A 216 -7.29 27.84 -3.43
C ASP A 216 -7.38 26.60 -4.34
N ILE A 217 -8.63 26.15 -4.57
CA ILE A 217 -8.92 24.93 -5.34
C ILE A 217 -8.32 24.98 -6.75
N PRO A 218 -8.43 26.09 -7.54
CA PRO A 218 -7.94 26.11 -8.91
C PRO A 218 -6.45 25.83 -9.10
N HIS A 219 -5.64 26.08 -8.06
CA HIS A 219 -4.18 25.93 -8.17
C HIS A 219 -3.60 24.85 -7.25
N ARG A 220 -4.36 24.37 -6.26
CA ARG A 220 -3.84 23.52 -5.19
C ARG A 220 -4.56 22.20 -5.01
N LEU A 221 -5.56 21.92 -5.84
CA LEU A 221 -6.35 20.69 -5.76
C LEU A 221 -5.46 19.44 -5.82
N THR A 222 -4.44 19.46 -6.68
CA THR A 222 -3.52 18.33 -6.92
C THR A 222 -2.18 18.49 -6.18
N ALA A 223 -2.10 19.40 -5.18
CA ALA A 223 -0.85 19.61 -4.45
C ALA A 223 -0.42 18.37 -3.64
N PHE A 224 -1.30 17.86 -2.78
CA PHE A 224 -1.01 16.75 -1.88
C PHE A 224 -2.05 15.63 -1.96
N LEU A 225 -1.56 14.40 -1.89
CA LEU A 225 -2.37 13.21 -1.56
C LEU A 225 -2.76 13.28 -0.07
N TYR A 226 -4.03 13.10 0.24
CA TYR A 226 -4.56 13.18 1.62
C TYR A 226 -4.10 14.44 2.36
N PRO A 227 -4.54 15.64 1.92
CA PRO A 227 -4.25 16.86 2.65
C PRO A 227 -4.73 16.76 4.10
N ASP A 228 -4.09 17.52 4.99
CA ASP A 228 -4.49 17.57 6.41
C ASP A 228 -6.00 17.90 6.53
N ASP A 229 -6.78 16.93 7.00
CA ASP A 229 -8.23 16.95 7.14
C ASP A 229 -8.69 17.14 8.61
N SER A 230 -7.79 17.63 9.45
CA SER A 230 -8.11 17.98 10.84
C SER A 230 -9.13 19.11 10.96
N ASP A 231 -9.27 19.94 9.92
CA ASP A 231 -10.23 21.01 9.80
C ASP A 231 -11.27 20.76 8.69
N GLU A 232 -12.31 21.60 8.65
CA GLU A 232 -13.39 21.49 7.66
C GLU A 232 -12.90 21.74 6.23
N ALA A 233 -11.99 22.69 6.05
CA ALA A 233 -11.44 23.03 4.73
C ALA A 233 -10.66 21.85 4.13
N GLY A 234 -9.90 21.14 4.95
CA GLY A 234 -9.17 19.93 4.50
C GLY A 234 -10.11 18.78 4.14
N ARG A 235 -11.17 18.57 4.93
CA ARG A 235 -12.20 17.56 4.60
C ARG A 235 -12.94 17.92 3.31
N LEU A 236 -13.31 19.19 3.13
CA LEU A 236 -13.96 19.65 1.91
C LEU A 236 -13.02 19.52 0.69
N LEU A 237 -11.73 19.84 0.84
CA LEU A 237 -10.72 19.66 -0.23
C LEU A 237 -10.65 18.21 -0.70
N ARG A 238 -10.75 17.23 0.20
CA ARG A 238 -10.81 15.80 -0.19
C ARG A 238 -12.03 15.49 -1.06
N VAL A 239 -13.18 16.08 -0.78
CA VAL A 239 -14.38 15.93 -1.64
C VAL A 239 -14.14 16.55 -3.02
N TYR A 240 -13.52 17.73 -3.08
CA TYR A 240 -13.11 18.33 -4.35
C TYR A 240 -12.16 17.43 -5.17
N GLN A 241 -11.14 16.85 -4.52
CA GLN A 241 -10.20 15.92 -5.16
C GLN A 241 -10.91 14.69 -5.72
N GLN A 242 -11.79 14.05 -4.92
CA GLN A 242 -12.53 12.87 -5.35
C GLN A 242 -13.43 13.19 -6.54
N TYR A 243 -14.17 14.30 -6.49
CA TYR A 243 -15.05 14.67 -7.59
C TYR A 243 -14.27 15.03 -8.87
N PHE A 244 -13.17 15.77 -8.75
CA PHE A 244 -12.30 16.11 -9.88
C PHE A 244 -11.80 14.86 -10.62
N MET A 245 -11.31 13.89 -9.86
CA MET A 245 -10.85 12.61 -10.41
C MET A 245 -11.96 11.85 -11.13
N VAL A 246 -13.11 11.69 -10.50
CA VAL A 246 -14.19 10.85 -11.07
C VAL A 246 -14.89 11.55 -12.23
N SER A 247 -15.06 12.86 -12.20
CA SER A 247 -15.68 13.60 -13.30
C SER A 247 -14.80 13.59 -14.54
N ALA A 248 -13.51 13.88 -14.40
CA ALA A 248 -12.56 13.80 -15.51
C ALA A 248 -12.45 12.37 -16.07
N GLY A 249 -12.36 11.37 -15.19
CA GLY A 249 -12.30 9.96 -15.59
C GLY A 249 -13.57 9.46 -16.27
N ALA A 250 -14.75 9.85 -15.78
CA ALA A 250 -16.03 9.49 -16.43
C ALA A 250 -16.16 10.13 -17.82
N GLN A 251 -15.72 11.38 -17.97
CA GLN A 251 -15.70 12.05 -19.27
C GLN A 251 -14.71 11.39 -20.24
N LEU A 252 -13.52 10.98 -19.76
CA LEU A 252 -12.55 10.21 -20.54
C LEU A 252 -13.18 8.89 -21.05
N ILE A 253 -13.83 8.13 -20.17
CA ILE A 253 -14.48 6.85 -20.53
C ILE A 253 -15.51 7.04 -21.63
N LEU A 254 -16.37 8.04 -21.51
CA LEU A 254 -17.41 8.30 -22.50
C LEU A 254 -16.81 8.80 -23.83
N ALA A 255 -15.76 9.60 -23.79
CA ALA A 255 -15.05 10.03 -25.01
C ALA A 255 -14.40 8.83 -25.73
N GLU A 256 -13.69 7.97 -24.99
CA GLU A 256 -13.07 6.77 -25.59
C GLU A 256 -14.11 5.75 -26.09
N LEU A 257 -15.26 5.64 -25.41
CA LEU A 257 -16.38 4.81 -25.87
C LEU A 257 -16.88 5.28 -27.25
N GLU A 258 -17.12 6.59 -27.39
CA GLU A 258 -17.59 7.23 -28.62
C GLU A 258 -16.53 7.14 -29.74
N GLU A 259 -15.23 7.34 -29.44
CA GLU A 259 -14.11 7.17 -30.38
C GLU A 259 -14.01 5.74 -30.94
N ARG A 260 -14.36 4.75 -30.11
CA ARG A 260 -14.44 3.33 -30.52
C ARG A 260 -15.70 3.02 -31.33
N GLY A 261 -16.55 4.01 -31.58
CA GLY A 261 -17.80 3.88 -32.38
C GLY A 261 -18.99 3.30 -31.60
N PHE A 262 -18.92 3.24 -30.27
CA PHE A 262 -20.01 2.78 -29.43
C PHE A 262 -20.86 3.93 -28.90
N THR A 263 -22.03 3.61 -28.38
CA THR A 263 -22.96 4.62 -27.86
C THR A 263 -23.13 4.52 -26.34
N PRO A 264 -23.56 5.59 -25.68
CA PRO A 264 -23.81 5.57 -24.23
C PRO A 264 -24.79 4.47 -23.76
N GLN A 265 -25.72 4.04 -24.65
CA GLN A 265 -26.70 2.97 -24.39
C GLN A 265 -26.04 1.58 -24.25
N THR A 266 -24.81 1.40 -24.72
CA THR A 266 -24.06 0.14 -24.68
C THR A 266 -22.84 0.21 -23.77
N LEU A 267 -22.81 1.16 -22.82
CA LEU A 267 -21.68 1.38 -21.91
C LEU A 267 -21.28 0.08 -21.19
N SER A 268 -22.23 -0.61 -20.60
CA SER A 268 -21.97 -1.83 -19.82
C SER A 268 -21.44 -3.01 -20.64
N ASP A 269 -21.66 -3.01 -21.96
CA ASP A 269 -21.14 -4.05 -22.85
C ASP A 269 -19.64 -3.86 -23.14
N HIS A 270 -19.16 -2.60 -23.08
CA HIS A 270 -17.82 -2.20 -23.52
C HIS A 270 -16.92 -1.66 -22.43
N VAL A 271 -17.46 -1.39 -21.25
CA VAL A 271 -16.73 -0.78 -20.12
C VAL A 271 -17.00 -1.54 -18.84
N VAL A 272 -15.96 -1.73 -18.04
CA VAL A 272 -16.07 -2.07 -16.62
C VAL A 272 -15.22 -1.09 -15.81
N ILE A 273 -15.78 -0.63 -14.69
CA ILE A 273 -15.11 0.27 -13.74
C ILE A 273 -14.89 -0.50 -12.45
N GLN A 274 -13.63 -0.58 -12.00
CA GLN A 274 -13.34 -1.08 -10.66
C GLN A 274 -13.11 0.11 -9.72
N ILE A 275 -13.98 0.24 -8.73
CA ILE A 275 -13.92 1.25 -7.68
C ILE A 275 -13.02 0.70 -6.56
N ASN A 276 -11.83 1.28 -6.40
CA ASN A 276 -10.85 0.85 -5.41
C ASN A 276 -11.02 1.64 -4.10
N ASP A 277 -11.65 1.03 -3.11
CA ASP A 277 -12.19 1.65 -1.90
C ASP A 277 -13.29 2.70 -2.22
N THR A 278 -13.67 3.55 -1.26
CA THR A 278 -14.79 4.49 -1.40
C THR A 278 -14.41 5.84 -2.01
N HIS A 279 -13.13 6.13 -2.19
CA HIS A 279 -12.69 7.42 -2.73
C HIS A 279 -13.26 7.75 -4.12
N PRO A 280 -13.42 6.78 -5.07
CA PRO A 280 -14.01 7.03 -6.37
C PRO A 280 -15.53 6.87 -6.44
N SER A 281 -16.24 6.61 -5.35
CA SER A 281 -17.69 6.27 -5.35
C SER A 281 -18.58 7.27 -6.10
N MET A 282 -18.20 8.55 -6.12
CA MET A 282 -18.94 9.57 -6.87
C MET A 282 -18.97 9.35 -8.39
N VAL A 283 -18.20 8.38 -8.92
CA VAL A 283 -18.30 8.00 -10.33
C VAL A 283 -19.69 7.47 -10.69
N ILE A 284 -20.39 6.86 -9.74
CA ILE A 284 -21.76 6.34 -9.94
C ILE A 284 -22.73 7.47 -10.26
N PRO A 285 -22.99 8.47 -9.37
CA PRO A 285 -23.90 9.56 -9.68
C PRO A 285 -23.40 10.45 -10.82
N GLU A 286 -22.07 10.60 -11.01
CA GLU A 286 -21.53 11.39 -12.11
C GLU A 286 -21.80 10.73 -13.48
N LEU A 287 -21.63 9.43 -13.61
CA LEU A 287 -21.99 8.71 -14.84
C LEU A 287 -23.48 8.77 -15.11
N VAL A 288 -24.34 8.59 -14.11
CA VAL A 288 -25.81 8.76 -14.28
C VAL A 288 -26.11 10.15 -14.82
N ARG A 289 -25.52 11.20 -14.27
CA ARG A 289 -25.68 12.58 -14.74
C ARG A 289 -25.22 12.76 -16.18
N LEU A 290 -24.00 12.28 -16.51
CA LEU A 290 -23.42 12.42 -17.83
C LEU A 290 -24.17 11.63 -18.92
N LEU A 291 -24.66 10.43 -18.60
CA LEU A 291 -25.47 9.61 -19.51
C LEU A 291 -26.83 10.26 -19.75
N THR A 292 -27.45 10.83 -18.71
CA THR A 292 -28.73 11.57 -18.85
C THR A 292 -28.54 12.81 -19.73
N GLN A 293 -27.43 13.53 -19.60
CA GLN A 293 -27.10 14.65 -20.49
C GLN A 293 -26.90 14.21 -21.95
N ARG A 294 -26.54 12.95 -22.18
CA ARG A 294 -26.40 12.34 -23.53
C ARG A 294 -27.68 11.70 -24.05
N GLY A 295 -28.81 11.94 -23.38
CA GLY A 295 -30.14 11.57 -23.86
C GLY A 295 -30.70 10.26 -23.34
N LEU A 296 -30.04 9.54 -22.43
CA LEU A 296 -30.63 8.42 -21.72
C LEU A 296 -31.68 8.94 -20.71
N SER A 297 -32.76 8.19 -20.52
CA SER A 297 -33.60 8.38 -19.36
C SER A 297 -32.84 8.08 -18.07
N PHE A 298 -33.30 8.56 -16.94
CA PHE A 298 -32.66 8.27 -15.65
C PHE A 298 -32.60 6.75 -15.37
N ASP A 299 -33.66 6.02 -15.74
CA ASP A 299 -33.72 4.56 -15.56
C ASP A 299 -32.69 3.83 -16.41
N GLU A 300 -32.55 4.20 -17.68
CA GLU A 300 -31.53 3.63 -18.57
C GLU A 300 -30.12 3.96 -18.09
N ALA A 301 -29.89 5.19 -17.63
CA ALA A 301 -28.58 5.59 -17.10
C ALA A 301 -28.21 4.79 -15.86
N VAL A 302 -29.13 4.61 -14.91
CA VAL A 302 -28.92 3.79 -13.71
C VAL A 302 -28.68 2.33 -14.07
N ASP A 303 -29.42 1.77 -15.02
CA ASP A 303 -29.23 0.39 -15.48
C ASP A 303 -27.82 0.18 -16.07
N GLN A 304 -27.38 1.09 -16.95
CA GLN A 304 -26.03 1.04 -17.52
C GLN A 304 -24.95 1.14 -16.44
N VAL A 305 -25.04 2.09 -15.53
CA VAL A 305 -24.05 2.30 -14.46
C VAL A 305 -24.00 1.11 -13.51
N SER A 306 -25.16 0.55 -13.14
CA SER A 306 -25.24 -0.61 -12.25
C SER A 306 -24.64 -1.88 -12.82
N LYS A 307 -24.54 -2.00 -14.14
CA LYS A 307 -23.88 -3.11 -14.84
C LYS A 307 -22.41 -2.82 -15.18
N THR A 308 -21.95 -1.59 -14.98
CA THR A 308 -20.60 -1.15 -15.32
C THR A 308 -19.67 -1.11 -14.11
N CYS A 309 -20.18 -0.76 -12.91
CA CYS A 309 -19.38 -0.52 -11.71
C CYS A 309 -19.26 -1.73 -10.80
N ALA A 310 -18.04 -2.06 -10.38
CA ALA A 310 -17.72 -3.05 -9.37
C ALA A 310 -16.93 -2.39 -8.24
N TYR A 311 -17.17 -2.79 -7.00
CA TYR A 311 -16.60 -2.19 -5.80
C TYR A 311 -15.71 -3.16 -5.03
N THR A 312 -14.49 -2.72 -4.69
CA THR A 312 -13.60 -3.41 -3.75
C THR A 312 -13.56 -2.66 -2.42
N ASN A 313 -13.95 -3.34 -1.34
CA ASN A 313 -13.82 -2.82 0.01
C ASN A 313 -12.46 -3.17 0.60
N HIS A 314 -11.74 -2.18 1.14
CA HIS A 314 -10.45 -2.35 1.83
C HIS A 314 -10.52 -2.08 3.33
N THR A 315 -11.70 -1.80 3.87
CA THR A 315 -11.89 -1.31 5.23
C THR A 315 -12.77 -2.28 6.03
N ILE A 316 -12.31 -2.65 7.23
CA ILE A 316 -13.12 -3.44 8.18
C ILE A 316 -13.82 -2.51 9.20
N LEU A 317 -13.17 -1.41 9.60
CA LEU A 317 -13.72 -0.50 10.61
C LEU A 317 -14.93 0.25 10.06
N ALA A 318 -16.12 0.03 10.64
CA ALA A 318 -17.35 0.74 10.25
C ALA A 318 -17.20 2.28 10.35
N GLU A 319 -16.46 2.75 11.35
CA GLU A 319 -16.19 4.17 11.53
C GLU A 319 -15.30 4.75 10.42
N ALA A 320 -14.49 3.92 9.77
CA ALA A 320 -13.60 4.31 8.68
C ALA A 320 -14.26 4.20 7.30
N LEU A 321 -15.47 3.65 7.18
CA LEU A 321 -16.28 3.74 5.97
C LEU A 321 -16.64 5.20 5.72
N GLU A 322 -16.26 5.72 4.58
CA GLU A 322 -16.31 7.14 4.26
C GLU A 322 -17.76 7.66 4.19
N LYS A 323 -18.02 8.73 4.91
CA LYS A 323 -19.32 9.41 4.97
C LYS A 323 -19.09 10.91 4.84
N TRP A 324 -19.69 11.53 3.85
CA TRP A 324 -19.57 12.96 3.63
C TRP A 324 -20.87 13.70 3.95
N PRO A 325 -20.82 14.84 4.65
CA PRO A 325 -21.99 15.72 4.76
C PRO A 325 -22.52 16.06 3.36
N LEU A 326 -23.82 15.96 3.15
CA LEU A 326 -24.45 16.35 1.87
C LEU A 326 -24.13 17.81 1.52
N SER A 327 -23.94 18.67 2.53
CA SER A 327 -23.51 20.06 2.35
C SER A 327 -22.14 20.19 1.68
N PHE A 328 -21.22 19.25 1.90
CA PHE A 328 -19.91 19.25 1.23
C PHE A 328 -20.07 18.92 -0.26
N ILE A 329 -20.91 17.95 -0.58
CA ILE A 329 -21.24 17.63 -1.98
C ILE A 329 -22.00 18.78 -2.63
N GLN A 330 -22.96 19.42 -1.89
CA GLN A 330 -23.65 20.61 -2.37
C GLN A 330 -22.69 21.78 -2.68
N THR A 331 -21.59 21.90 -1.94
CA THR A 331 -20.57 22.93 -2.16
C THR A 331 -19.64 22.56 -3.33
N ALA A 332 -19.15 21.35 -3.37
CA ALA A 332 -18.18 20.91 -4.38
C ALA A 332 -18.85 20.56 -5.71
N ALA A 333 -19.92 19.77 -5.70
CA ALA A 333 -20.58 19.21 -6.89
C ALA A 333 -22.12 19.25 -6.75
N PRO A 334 -22.74 20.45 -6.72
CA PRO A 334 -24.17 20.60 -6.47
C PRO A 334 -25.05 19.83 -7.47
N GLN A 335 -24.59 19.63 -8.68
CA GLN A 335 -25.28 18.87 -9.73
C GLN A 335 -25.44 17.38 -9.40
N LEU A 336 -24.65 16.83 -8.48
CA LEU A 336 -24.80 15.44 -8.03
C LEU A 336 -25.86 15.26 -6.95
N VAL A 337 -26.20 16.31 -6.22
CA VAL A 337 -27.15 16.23 -5.10
C VAL A 337 -28.49 15.66 -5.51
N PRO A 338 -29.19 16.18 -6.57
CA PRO A 338 -30.46 15.60 -6.99
C PRO A 338 -30.35 14.15 -7.46
N VAL A 339 -29.21 13.78 -8.08
CA VAL A 339 -28.96 12.39 -8.50
C VAL A 339 -28.83 11.49 -7.27
N ILE A 340 -27.99 11.87 -6.28
CA ILE A 340 -27.81 11.09 -5.05
C ILE A 340 -29.13 10.95 -4.27
N GLN A 341 -29.93 12.02 -4.18
CA GLN A 341 -31.22 11.98 -3.51
C GLN A 341 -32.21 11.04 -4.21
N GLU A 342 -32.23 11.01 -5.54
CA GLU A 342 -33.07 10.09 -6.29
C GLU A 342 -32.59 8.63 -6.15
N LEU A 343 -31.27 8.40 -6.16
CA LEU A 343 -30.70 7.08 -5.90
C LEU A 343 -31.06 6.59 -4.48
N ASP A 344 -30.95 7.45 -3.45
CA ASP A 344 -31.35 7.11 -2.07
C ASP A 344 -32.85 6.80 -1.97
N ARG A 345 -33.71 7.63 -2.62
CA ARG A 345 -35.17 7.40 -2.62
C ARG A 345 -35.50 6.01 -3.18
N ARG A 346 -34.90 5.64 -4.32
CA ARG A 346 -35.11 4.32 -4.95
C ARG A 346 -34.57 3.18 -4.08
N ALA A 347 -33.40 3.35 -3.48
CA ALA A 347 -32.82 2.35 -2.58
C ALA A 347 -33.75 2.11 -1.38
N ARG A 348 -34.31 3.16 -0.76
CA ARG A 348 -35.25 3.06 0.37
C ARG A 348 -36.59 2.45 -0.03
N GLU A 349 -37.10 2.73 -1.22
CA GLU A 349 -38.33 2.13 -1.72
C GLU A 349 -38.17 0.63 -1.94
N ALA A 350 -37.03 0.20 -2.48
CA ALA A 350 -36.73 -1.21 -2.69
C ALA A 350 -36.36 -1.93 -1.36
N HIS A 351 -35.65 -1.26 -0.47
CA HIS A 351 -35.11 -1.82 0.78
C HIS A 351 -35.24 -0.80 1.92
N PRO A 352 -36.33 -0.84 2.71
CA PRO A 352 -36.65 0.20 3.68
C PRO A 352 -35.83 0.16 4.98
N ASP A 353 -34.81 -0.71 5.10
CA ASP A 353 -33.92 -0.74 6.28
C ASP A 353 -33.04 0.52 6.34
N PRO A 354 -33.15 1.37 7.39
CA PRO A 354 -32.33 2.58 7.52
C PRO A 354 -30.81 2.31 7.51
N LYS A 355 -30.39 1.10 7.88
CA LYS A 355 -28.98 0.71 7.88
C LYS A 355 -28.38 0.58 6.48
N THR A 356 -29.20 0.52 5.45
CA THR A 356 -28.77 0.43 4.06
C THR A 356 -28.99 1.73 3.28
N ALA A 357 -29.52 2.75 3.92
CA ALA A 357 -29.77 4.05 3.29
C ALA A 357 -28.47 4.71 2.83
N ILE A 358 -28.50 5.37 1.66
CA ILE A 358 -27.37 6.15 1.15
C ILE A 358 -27.24 7.45 1.94
N LEU A 359 -28.37 8.12 2.22
CA LEU A 359 -28.42 9.31 3.07
C LEU A 359 -28.90 8.91 4.48
N ASP A 360 -28.13 9.20 5.50
CA ASP A 360 -28.54 8.98 6.88
C ASP A 360 -29.37 10.16 7.44
N GLU A 361 -29.93 9.97 8.65
CA GLU A 361 -30.74 10.99 9.31
C GLU A 361 -29.95 12.27 9.66
N ALA A 362 -28.63 12.19 9.75
CA ALA A 362 -27.75 13.34 9.97
C ALA A 362 -27.38 14.07 8.66
N GLY A 363 -27.94 13.66 7.53
CA GLY A 363 -27.67 14.24 6.22
C GLY A 363 -26.28 13.92 5.68
N ARG A 364 -25.73 12.74 6.00
CA ARG A 364 -24.45 12.27 5.48
C ARG A 364 -24.67 11.23 4.39
N VAL A 365 -23.87 11.32 3.32
CA VAL A 365 -23.85 10.37 2.22
C VAL A 365 -22.89 9.24 2.57
N HIS A 366 -23.37 8.01 2.62
CA HIS A 366 -22.60 6.79 2.83
C HIS A 366 -22.07 6.30 1.49
N MET A 367 -20.79 6.50 1.23
CA MET A 367 -20.18 6.20 -0.08
C MET A 367 -20.26 4.72 -0.43
N ALA A 368 -19.88 3.82 0.48
CA ALA A 368 -19.98 2.39 0.27
C ALA A 368 -21.40 1.89 0.03
N HIS A 369 -22.42 2.50 0.66
CA HIS A 369 -23.82 2.13 0.45
C HIS A 369 -24.25 2.37 -1.00
N MET A 370 -23.80 3.49 -1.57
CA MET A 370 -24.05 3.82 -2.97
C MET A 370 -23.38 2.81 -3.92
N ASP A 371 -22.11 2.45 -3.65
CA ASP A 371 -21.37 1.45 -4.42
C ASP A 371 -22.04 0.07 -4.40
N ILE A 372 -22.58 -0.34 -3.23
CA ILE A 372 -23.21 -1.65 -3.08
C ILE A 372 -24.59 -1.69 -3.76
N HIS A 373 -25.41 -0.64 -3.62
CA HIS A 373 -26.72 -0.59 -4.28
C HIS A 373 -26.57 -0.59 -5.80
N TYR A 374 -25.66 0.25 -6.32
CA TYR A 374 -25.54 0.55 -7.76
C TYR A 374 -24.29 -0.01 -8.43
N GLY A 375 -23.61 -0.96 -7.80
CA GLY A 375 -22.59 -1.80 -8.42
C GLY A 375 -23.08 -3.25 -8.57
N PHE A 376 -22.49 -4.01 -9.51
CA PHE A 376 -22.86 -5.40 -9.74
C PHE A 376 -22.03 -6.41 -8.91
N SER A 377 -20.90 -5.98 -8.37
CA SER A 377 -20.00 -6.84 -7.58
C SER A 377 -19.40 -6.06 -6.41
N VAL A 378 -19.31 -6.73 -5.27
CA VAL A 378 -18.67 -6.24 -4.04
C VAL A 378 -17.70 -7.29 -3.56
N ASN A 379 -16.41 -6.98 -3.51
CA ASN A 379 -15.45 -7.95 -3.00
C ASN A 379 -14.68 -7.45 -1.77
N GLY A 380 -14.43 -8.39 -0.86
CA GLY A 380 -13.39 -8.26 0.15
C GLY A 380 -12.02 -8.65 -0.42
N VAL A 381 -10.97 -8.46 0.38
CA VAL A 381 -9.57 -8.57 -0.08
C VAL A 381 -8.75 -9.66 0.62
N ALA A 382 -9.40 -10.46 1.45
CA ALA A 382 -8.93 -11.71 2.04
C ALA A 382 -10.14 -12.55 2.47
N ALA A 383 -9.98 -13.86 2.63
CA ALA A 383 -11.08 -14.75 2.99
C ALA A 383 -11.76 -14.33 4.31
N LEU A 384 -10.97 -14.13 5.37
CA LEU A 384 -11.49 -13.67 6.67
C LEU A 384 -12.18 -12.31 6.57
N HIS A 385 -11.58 -11.36 5.86
CA HIS A 385 -12.16 -10.04 5.64
C HIS A 385 -13.55 -10.13 5.00
N THR A 386 -13.67 -10.92 3.95
CA THR A 386 -14.94 -11.10 3.24
C THR A 386 -16.02 -11.70 4.16
N GLU A 387 -15.67 -12.67 5.01
CA GLU A 387 -16.60 -13.23 5.99
C GLU A 387 -17.01 -12.23 7.07
N ILE A 388 -16.08 -11.37 7.54
CA ILE A 388 -16.41 -10.28 8.47
C ILE A 388 -17.37 -9.28 7.81
N LEU A 389 -17.14 -8.90 6.56
CA LEU A 389 -18.06 -8.02 5.82
C LEU A 389 -19.48 -8.61 5.73
N LYS A 390 -19.60 -9.89 5.36
CA LYS A 390 -20.89 -10.59 5.22
C LYS A 390 -21.64 -10.76 6.54
N ASN A 391 -20.92 -11.03 7.63
CA ASN A 391 -21.54 -11.44 8.88
C ASN A 391 -21.69 -10.31 9.91
N THR A 392 -20.95 -9.20 9.74
CA THR A 392 -20.96 -8.06 10.66
C THR A 392 -21.18 -6.73 9.93
N GLU A 393 -20.17 -6.14 9.34
CA GLU A 393 -20.16 -4.74 8.89
C GLU A 393 -21.17 -4.44 7.78
N LEU A 394 -21.27 -5.31 6.78
CA LEU A 394 -22.17 -5.18 5.64
C LEU A 394 -23.28 -6.25 5.64
N LYS A 395 -23.55 -6.86 6.79
CA LYS A 395 -24.59 -7.90 6.93
C LYS A 395 -25.96 -7.49 6.39
N PRO A 396 -26.46 -6.27 6.62
CA PRO A 396 -27.74 -5.82 6.03
C PRO A 396 -27.70 -5.89 4.49
N PHE A 397 -26.61 -5.48 3.88
CA PHE A 397 -26.44 -5.55 2.42
C PHE A 397 -26.26 -6.98 1.91
N TYR A 398 -25.53 -7.82 2.63
CA TYR A 398 -25.39 -9.23 2.26
C TYR A 398 -26.73 -9.97 2.30
N THR A 399 -27.62 -9.58 3.22
CA THR A 399 -28.98 -10.13 3.27
C THR A 399 -29.81 -9.76 2.05
N ILE A 400 -29.58 -8.55 1.47
CA ILE A 400 -30.30 -8.05 0.29
C ILE A 400 -29.70 -8.58 -1.02
N TYR A 401 -28.35 -8.58 -1.13
CA TYR A 401 -27.62 -8.85 -2.35
C TYR A 401 -26.52 -9.92 -2.12
N PRO A 402 -26.87 -11.14 -1.67
CA PRO A 402 -25.86 -12.16 -1.37
C PRO A 402 -25.00 -12.52 -2.60
N GLU A 403 -25.57 -12.43 -3.81
CA GLU A 403 -24.91 -12.75 -5.08
C GLU A 403 -23.82 -11.74 -5.46
N LYS A 404 -23.85 -10.50 -4.97
CA LYS A 404 -22.82 -9.50 -5.26
C LYS A 404 -21.53 -9.74 -4.49
N PHE A 405 -21.60 -10.40 -3.31
CA PHE A 405 -20.47 -10.53 -2.41
C PHE A 405 -19.54 -11.69 -2.75
N ASN A 406 -18.28 -11.38 -2.98
CA ASN A 406 -17.25 -12.37 -3.29
C ASN A 406 -15.90 -12.00 -2.65
N ASN A 407 -14.95 -12.94 -2.67
CA ASN A 407 -13.59 -12.71 -2.18
C ASN A 407 -12.60 -12.66 -3.33
N LYS A 408 -11.73 -11.67 -3.31
CA LYS A 408 -10.53 -11.59 -4.15
C LYS A 408 -9.33 -11.33 -3.25
N THR A 409 -8.72 -12.40 -2.74
CA THR A 409 -7.52 -12.27 -1.90
C THR A 409 -6.45 -11.49 -2.64
N ASN A 410 -5.95 -10.44 -2.01
CA ASN A 410 -4.91 -9.58 -2.57
C ASN A 410 -3.67 -10.36 -3.01
N GLY A 411 -2.90 -9.76 -3.87
CA GLY A 411 -1.62 -10.26 -4.32
C GLY A 411 -0.65 -9.14 -4.62
N VAL A 412 0.61 -9.51 -4.83
CA VAL A 412 1.71 -8.58 -5.15
C VAL A 412 2.43 -9.06 -6.41
N THR A 413 2.95 -8.13 -7.20
CA THR A 413 3.75 -8.49 -8.38
C THR A 413 5.09 -9.08 -7.95
N LEU A 414 5.36 -10.35 -8.32
CA LEU A 414 6.63 -11.00 -8.03
C LEU A 414 7.75 -10.45 -8.90
N ARG A 415 7.46 -9.82 -10.03
CA ARG A 415 8.44 -9.13 -10.88
C ARG A 415 9.20 -8.07 -10.08
N ARG A 416 8.51 -7.20 -9.33
CA ARG A 416 9.14 -6.22 -8.46
C ARG A 416 9.60 -6.81 -7.13
N TRP A 417 8.69 -7.54 -6.44
CA TRP A 417 8.86 -7.90 -5.02
C TRP A 417 9.62 -9.19 -4.77
N LEU A 418 10.09 -9.85 -5.82
CA LEU A 418 10.99 -10.99 -5.77
C LEU A 418 12.10 -10.84 -6.80
N GLU A 419 11.78 -10.78 -8.09
CA GLU A 419 12.75 -10.80 -9.18
C GLU A 419 13.67 -9.57 -9.16
N ALA A 420 13.11 -8.36 -9.14
CA ALA A 420 13.89 -7.13 -9.15
C ALA A 420 14.60 -6.86 -7.82
N CYS A 421 13.88 -6.96 -6.69
CA CYS A 421 14.44 -6.56 -5.39
C CYS A 421 15.39 -7.60 -4.77
N ASN A 422 15.35 -8.87 -5.22
CA ASN A 422 16.19 -9.95 -4.65
C ASN A 422 16.82 -10.84 -5.74
N PRO A 423 17.73 -10.31 -6.56
CA PRO A 423 18.33 -11.08 -7.66
C PRO A 423 19.11 -12.32 -7.18
N GLY A 424 19.67 -12.29 -5.97
CA GLY A 424 20.33 -13.46 -5.37
C GLY A 424 19.36 -14.60 -5.10
N LEU A 425 18.17 -14.31 -4.57
CA LEU A 425 17.12 -15.30 -4.36
C LEU A 425 16.53 -15.78 -5.70
N THR A 426 16.33 -14.88 -6.64
CA THR A 426 15.90 -15.20 -8.01
C THR A 426 16.84 -16.23 -8.66
N GLN A 427 18.15 -16.00 -8.60
CA GLN A 427 19.16 -16.93 -9.12
C GLN A 427 19.13 -18.28 -8.38
N PHE A 428 18.91 -18.27 -7.07
CA PHE A 428 18.77 -19.51 -6.28
C PHE A 428 17.57 -20.31 -6.77
N ILE A 429 16.39 -19.67 -6.92
CA ILE A 429 15.17 -20.31 -7.42
C ILE A 429 15.39 -20.88 -8.82
N ASP A 430 15.94 -20.10 -9.75
CA ASP A 430 16.23 -20.53 -11.12
C ASP A 430 17.16 -21.76 -11.17
N THR A 431 18.12 -21.82 -10.24
CA THR A 431 19.04 -22.97 -10.15
C THR A 431 18.32 -24.23 -9.65
N CYS A 432 17.35 -24.08 -8.75
CA CYS A 432 16.63 -25.21 -8.16
C CYS A 432 15.54 -25.77 -9.08
N ILE A 433 14.71 -24.88 -9.66
CA ILE A 433 13.46 -25.27 -10.34
C ILE A 433 13.31 -24.71 -11.77
N GLY A 434 14.31 -24.01 -12.31
CA GLY A 434 14.20 -23.34 -13.61
C GLY A 434 13.44 -22.02 -13.53
N THR A 435 13.01 -21.50 -14.68
CA THR A 435 12.47 -20.13 -14.82
C THR A 435 10.94 -20.04 -15.01
N ASP A 436 10.25 -21.17 -15.10
CA ASP A 436 8.81 -21.23 -15.43
C ASP A 436 7.91 -20.59 -14.37
N TRP A 437 8.40 -20.48 -13.12
CA TRP A 437 7.72 -19.78 -12.03
C TRP A 437 7.41 -18.30 -12.34
N ARG A 438 8.15 -17.66 -13.28
CA ARG A 438 7.84 -16.29 -13.73
C ARG A 438 6.54 -16.20 -14.53
N ARG A 439 6.18 -17.28 -15.21
CA ARG A 439 4.93 -17.40 -15.99
C ARG A 439 3.79 -17.94 -15.14
N ASP A 440 4.10 -18.95 -14.33
CA ASP A 440 3.16 -19.54 -13.38
C ASP A 440 3.79 -19.58 -11.98
N PRO A 441 3.46 -18.63 -11.10
CA PRO A 441 4.00 -18.58 -9.74
C PRO A 441 3.74 -19.83 -8.88
N LYS A 442 2.80 -20.70 -9.27
CA LYS A 442 2.58 -22.00 -8.64
C LYS A 442 3.81 -22.90 -8.69
N GLU A 443 4.64 -22.77 -9.73
CA GLU A 443 5.85 -23.55 -9.89
C GLU A 443 6.89 -23.32 -8.76
N LEU A 444 6.75 -22.22 -7.98
CA LEU A 444 7.56 -22.03 -6.77
C LEU A 444 7.40 -23.18 -5.77
N GLU A 445 6.29 -23.90 -5.79
CA GLU A 445 6.11 -25.10 -4.92
C GLU A 445 7.14 -26.21 -5.20
N GLY A 446 7.75 -26.23 -6.37
CA GLY A 446 8.86 -27.14 -6.70
C GLY A 446 10.05 -27.01 -5.75
N LEU A 447 10.22 -25.85 -5.10
CA LEU A 447 11.25 -25.65 -4.07
C LEU A 447 11.09 -26.58 -2.87
N LEU A 448 9.89 -27.08 -2.57
CA LEU A 448 9.65 -28.01 -1.46
C LEU A 448 10.51 -29.29 -1.58
N GLY A 449 10.86 -29.69 -2.79
CA GLY A 449 11.79 -30.81 -3.03
C GLY A 449 13.19 -30.60 -2.45
N PHE A 450 13.58 -29.36 -2.15
CA PHE A 450 14.88 -29.00 -1.59
C PHE A 450 14.84 -28.73 -0.07
N ALA A 451 13.70 -28.90 0.58
CA ALA A 451 13.52 -28.58 2.01
C ALA A 451 14.40 -29.43 2.95
N ALA A 452 14.91 -30.57 2.48
CA ALA A 452 15.83 -31.43 3.19
C ALA A 452 17.26 -31.42 2.63
N ASP A 453 17.54 -30.62 1.59
CA ASP A 453 18.89 -30.54 0.98
C ASP A 453 19.73 -29.51 1.74
N PRO A 454 20.81 -29.97 2.48
CA PRO A 454 21.65 -29.07 3.25
C PRO A 454 22.36 -28.02 2.37
N THR A 455 22.73 -28.38 1.13
CA THR A 455 23.43 -27.46 0.22
C THR A 455 22.52 -26.33 -0.25
N ALA A 456 21.29 -26.64 -0.60
CA ALA A 456 20.29 -25.64 -0.97
C ALA A 456 19.97 -24.72 0.22
N LEU A 457 19.79 -25.28 1.43
CA LEU A 457 19.51 -24.51 2.64
C LEU A 457 20.67 -23.57 3.01
N ASP A 458 21.92 -24.06 2.97
CA ASP A 458 23.11 -23.24 3.26
C ASP A 458 23.28 -22.12 2.21
N ARG A 459 22.97 -22.38 0.93
CA ARG A 459 22.96 -21.34 -0.13
C ARG A 459 21.88 -20.29 0.11
N LEU A 460 20.66 -20.69 0.52
CA LEU A 460 19.58 -19.76 0.84
C LEU A 460 19.95 -18.84 2.01
N LEU A 461 20.61 -19.38 3.05
CA LEU A 461 21.13 -18.59 4.17
C LEU A 461 22.19 -17.59 3.69
N SER A 462 23.06 -17.97 2.78
CA SER A 462 24.10 -17.08 2.23
C SER A 462 23.48 -15.91 1.47
N VAL A 463 22.42 -16.14 0.70
CA VAL A 463 21.65 -15.06 0.02
C VAL A 463 21.08 -14.09 1.04
N LYS A 464 20.43 -14.59 2.10
CA LYS A 464 19.86 -13.77 3.16
C LYS A 464 20.94 -12.92 3.85
N GLU A 465 22.08 -13.51 4.18
CA GLU A 465 23.17 -12.82 4.85
C GLU A 465 23.75 -11.69 3.98
N GLU A 466 23.87 -11.89 2.66
CA GLU A 466 24.33 -10.83 1.76
C GLU A 466 23.32 -9.66 1.70
N ASN A 467 22.02 -9.96 1.61
CA ASN A 467 20.98 -8.92 1.65
C ASN A 467 21.04 -8.11 2.96
N LYS A 468 21.30 -8.75 4.09
CA LYS A 468 21.49 -8.09 5.39
C LYS A 468 22.73 -7.19 5.40
N ARG A 469 23.85 -7.65 4.86
CA ARG A 469 25.08 -6.84 4.74
C ARG A 469 24.85 -5.60 3.85
N GLN A 470 24.13 -5.76 2.75
CA GLN A 470 23.77 -4.65 1.87
C GLN A 470 22.89 -3.62 2.59
N LEU A 471 21.86 -4.08 3.30
CA LEU A 471 21.00 -3.21 4.08
C LEU A 471 21.78 -2.44 5.16
N CYS A 472 22.68 -3.10 5.89
CA CYS A 472 23.54 -2.45 6.89
C CYS A 472 24.36 -1.31 6.27
N ARG A 473 24.96 -1.54 5.10
CA ARG A 473 25.73 -0.50 4.38
C ARG A 473 24.86 0.70 4.02
N VAL A 474 23.62 0.46 3.56
CA VAL A 474 22.71 1.54 3.17
C VAL A 474 22.23 2.34 4.40
N ILE A 475 21.81 1.67 5.47
CA ILE A 475 21.38 2.32 6.71
C ILE A 475 22.53 3.16 7.30
N TRP A 476 23.75 2.62 7.30
CA TRP A 476 24.93 3.37 7.71
C TRP A 476 25.18 4.62 6.83
N ALA A 477 25.12 4.46 5.52
CA ALA A 477 25.39 5.55 4.57
C ALA A 477 24.34 6.69 4.67
N VAL A 478 23.07 6.34 4.91
CA VAL A 478 21.94 7.30 4.91
C VAL A 478 21.73 7.92 6.29
N GLN A 479 21.81 7.13 7.37
CA GLN A 479 21.42 7.55 8.71
C GLN A 479 22.55 7.44 9.77
N GLY A 480 23.72 6.90 9.42
CA GLY A 480 24.83 6.72 10.36
C GLY A 480 24.58 5.65 11.44
N ILE A 481 23.56 4.79 11.27
CA ILE A 481 23.21 3.75 12.23
C ILE A 481 23.99 2.47 11.89
N GLU A 482 24.82 2.02 12.83
CA GLU A 482 25.58 0.78 12.71
C GLU A 482 24.75 -0.42 13.13
N LEU A 483 24.59 -1.41 12.27
CA LEU A 483 23.86 -2.66 12.51
C LEU A 483 24.76 -3.87 12.30
N ASP A 484 24.53 -4.94 13.06
CA ASP A 484 25.20 -6.23 12.88
C ASP A 484 24.37 -7.14 11.95
N PRO A 485 24.88 -7.49 10.76
CA PRO A 485 24.17 -8.38 9.84
C PRO A 485 23.99 -9.82 10.37
N LYS A 486 24.67 -10.19 11.46
CA LYS A 486 24.50 -11.50 12.12
C LYS A 486 23.35 -11.52 13.13
N SER A 487 22.87 -10.36 13.60
CA SER A 487 21.72 -10.27 14.50
C SER A 487 20.45 -10.72 13.78
N VAL A 488 19.41 -11.10 14.52
CA VAL A 488 18.07 -11.37 13.97
C VAL A 488 17.47 -10.04 13.49
N PHE A 489 17.08 -9.95 12.20
CA PHE A 489 16.39 -8.77 11.68
C PHE A 489 14.88 -8.94 11.81
N ASP A 490 14.34 -8.27 12.80
CA ASP A 490 12.91 -8.19 13.10
C ASP A 490 12.36 -6.90 12.50
N VAL A 491 11.46 -7.00 11.52
CA VAL A 491 11.10 -5.87 10.66
C VAL A 491 9.60 -5.61 10.70
N GLN A 492 9.24 -4.36 11.06
CA GLN A 492 7.87 -3.85 11.03
C GLN A 492 7.79 -2.62 10.12
N ILE A 493 7.44 -2.83 8.86
CA ILE A 493 7.38 -1.80 7.82
C ILE A 493 5.96 -1.64 7.30
N LYS A 494 5.27 -0.65 7.80
CA LYS A 494 3.87 -0.33 7.46
C LYS A 494 3.51 1.05 7.99
N ARG A 495 2.47 1.70 7.40
CA ARG A 495 1.95 2.97 7.91
C ARG A 495 1.73 2.88 9.42
N LEU A 496 2.10 3.94 10.15
CA LEU A 496 1.91 3.96 11.60
C LEU A 496 0.42 4.19 11.92
N HIS A 497 -0.14 3.26 12.65
CA HIS A 497 -1.49 3.33 13.17
C HIS A 497 -1.62 2.43 14.39
N GLU A 498 -2.38 2.86 15.39
CA GLU A 498 -2.52 2.12 16.66
C GLU A 498 -3.01 0.67 16.46
N TYR A 499 -3.91 0.40 15.46
CA TYR A 499 -4.38 -0.97 15.23
C TYR A 499 -3.30 -1.91 14.67
N LYS A 500 -2.24 -1.36 14.05
CA LYS A 500 -1.05 -2.12 13.58
C LYS A 500 -0.08 -2.46 14.70
N ARG A 501 -0.32 -1.88 15.85
CA ARG A 501 0.28 -2.16 17.16
C ARG A 501 1.81 -2.02 17.21
N GLN A 502 2.39 -1.02 16.50
CA GLN A 502 3.81 -0.69 16.66
C GLN A 502 4.17 -0.38 18.13
N GLN A 503 3.24 0.18 18.90
CA GLN A 503 3.38 0.38 20.34
C GLN A 503 3.58 -0.93 21.11
N MET A 504 2.94 -2.04 20.69
CA MET A 504 3.15 -3.36 21.30
C MET A 504 4.57 -3.89 21.03
N ASN A 505 5.11 -3.66 19.81
CA ASN A 505 6.50 -3.97 19.50
C ASN A 505 7.47 -3.08 20.31
N ALA A 506 7.12 -1.81 20.56
CA ALA A 506 7.88 -0.93 21.45
C ALA A 506 7.88 -1.46 22.90
N LEU A 507 6.77 -2.02 23.40
CA LEU A 507 6.72 -2.68 24.71
C LEU A 507 7.63 -3.92 24.75
N TYR A 508 7.73 -4.68 23.66
CA TYR A 508 8.69 -5.78 23.56
C TYR A 508 10.14 -5.29 23.65
N ILE A 509 10.46 -4.18 23.01
CA ILE A 509 11.79 -3.57 23.10
C ILE A 509 12.10 -3.17 24.55
N ILE A 510 11.14 -2.58 25.24
CA ILE A 510 11.27 -2.24 26.68
C ILE A 510 11.47 -3.52 27.51
N HIS A 511 10.69 -4.57 27.25
CA HIS A 511 10.87 -5.86 27.91
C HIS A 511 12.30 -6.39 27.75
N GLN A 512 12.82 -6.45 26.52
CA GLN A 512 14.19 -6.91 26.26
C GLN A 512 15.25 -6.01 26.91
N TYR A 513 15.04 -4.68 26.88
CA TYR A 513 15.93 -3.74 27.56
C TYR A 513 16.02 -4.07 29.06
N LEU A 514 14.89 -4.23 29.73
CA LEU A 514 14.83 -4.53 31.17
C LEU A 514 15.41 -5.92 31.49
N GLU A 515 15.16 -6.92 30.65
CA GLU A 515 15.72 -8.27 30.81
C GLU A 515 17.26 -8.25 30.70
N ILE A 516 17.81 -7.55 29.71
CA ILE A 516 19.27 -7.42 29.55
C ILE A 516 19.89 -6.65 30.72
N LYS A 517 19.24 -5.59 31.21
CA LYS A 517 19.68 -4.85 32.43
C LYS A 517 19.66 -5.76 33.65
N ALA A 518 18.77 -6.70 33.74
CA ALA A 518 18.70 -7.71 34.80
C ALA A 518 19.67 -8.90 34.58
N GLY A 519 20.49 -8.89 33.51
CA GLY A 519 21.46 -9.93 33.18
C GLY A 519 20.93 -11.11 32.37
N ARG A 520 19.67 -11.06 31.96
CA ARG A 520 19.04 -12.10 31.10
C ARG A 520 19.11 -11.64 29.65
N ARG A 521 19.86 -12.36 28.84
CA ARG A 521 20.15 -12.01 27.45
C ARG A 521 19.27 -12.83 26.50
N PRO A 522 18.87 -12.26 25.33
CA PRO A 522 18.19 -13.06 24.30
C PRO A 522 19.13 -14.15 23.75
N ALA A 523 18.55 -15.19 23.15
CA ALA A 523 19.30 -16.32 22.58
C ALA A 523 20.25 -15.91 21.45
N GLN A 524 19.91 -14.83 20.75
CA GLN A 524 20.69 -14.21 19.67
C GLN A 524 20.56 -12.68 19.78
N PRO A 525 21.56 -11.89 19.34
CA PRO A 525 21.38 -10.47 19.17
C PRO A 525 20.21 -10.16 18.23
N VAL A 526 19.42 -9.14 18.56
CA VAL A 526 18.21 -8.74 17.80
C VAL A 526 18.35 -7.30 17.34
N THR A 527 18.01 -7.06 16.08
CA THR A 527 17.83 -5.73 15.51
C THR A 527 16.39 -5.54 15.09
N VAL A 528 15.66 -4.67 15.81
CA VAL A 528 14.28 -4.30 15.47
C VAL A 528 14.31 -3.11 14.51
N ILE A 529 13.74 -3.29 13.32
CA ILE A 529 13.76 -2.26 12.27
C ILE A 529 12.32 -1.80 12.00
N PHE A 530 12.07 -0.51 12.17
CA PHE A 530 10.80 0.12 11.81
C PHE A 530 10.93 0.95 10.55
N GLY A 531 9.86 0.94 9.75
CA GLY A 531 9.65 1.88 8.66
C GLY A 531 8.19 2.30 8.65
N ALA A 532 7.92 3.57 8.97
CA ALA A 532 6.54 4.05 9.14
C ALA A 532 6.43 5.56 8.98
N LYS A 533 5.32 6.01 8.39
CA LYS A 533 4.87 7.41 8.40
C LYS A 533 3.55 7.50 9.16
N ALA A 534 3.41 8.49 10.04
CA ALA A 534 2.16 8.82 10.70
C ALA A 534 1.41 9.88 9.89
N ALA A 535 0.08 9.78 9.77
CA ALA A 535 -0.72 10.84 9.18
C ALA A 535 -0.51 12.16 9.95
N PRO A 536 -0.43 13.32 9.29
CA PRO A 536 -0.07 14.60 9.93
C PRO A 536 -0.96 14.97 11.12
N ALA A 537 -2.26 14.70 11.02
CA ALA A 537 -3.24 14.98 12.08
C ALA A 537 -3.27 13.91 13.19
N TYR A 538 -2.64 12.76 13.01
CA TYR A 538 -2.73 11.63 13.93
C TYR A 538 -1.68 11.75 15.07
N VAL A 539 -2.01 12.55 16.09
CA VAL A 539 -1.11 12.89 17.18
C VAL A 539 -0.61 11.65 17.95
N MET A 540 -1.49 10.68 18.24
CA MET A 540 -1.10 9.47 18.97
C MET A 540 -0.09 8.62 18.19
N ALA A 541 -0.27 8.51 16.87
CA ALA A 541 0.70 7.86 15.99
C ALA A 541 2.08 8.55 16.03
N LYS A 542 2.11 9.88 16.08
CA LYS A 542 3.37 10.65 16.25
C LYS A 542 4.02 10.41 17.62
N HIS A 543 3.23 10.21 18.68
CA HIS A 543 3.78 9.84 20.00
C HIS A 543 4.40 8.44 19.99
N ILE A 544 3.86 7.50 19.20
CA ILE A 544 4.46 6.17 19.03
C ILE A 544 5.81 6.27 18.29
N ILE A 545 5.90 7.07 17.22
CA ILE A 545 7.18 7.36 16.54
C ILE A 545 8.18 7.94 17.52
N HIS A 546 7.75 8.91 18.32
CA HIS A 546 8.58 9.54 19.34
C HIS A 546 9.15 8.52 20.35
N LEU A 547 8.31 7.62 20.86
CA LEU A 547 8.74 6.54 21.74
C LEU A 547 9.80 5.65 21.07
N ILE A 548 9.58 5.22 19.82
CA ILE A 548 10.52 4.34 19.09
C ILE A 548 11.88 5.02 18.92
N LEU A 549 11.90 6.30 18.57
CA LEU A 549 13.15 7.08 18.41
C LEU A 549 13.86 7.31 19.76
N CYS A 550 13.11 7.50 20.84
CA CYS A 550 13.69 7.58 22.20
C CYS A 550 14.29 6.24 22.63
N LEU A 551 13.62 5.13 22.36
CA LEU A 551 14.14 3.78 22.62
C LEU A 551 15.40 3.48 21.80
N GLN A 552 15.44 3.91 20.54
CA GLN A 552 16.64 3.80 19.71
C GLN A 552 17.82 4.51 20.38
N GLN A 553 17.67 5.76 20.81
CA GLN A 553 18.73 6.51 21.47
C GLN A 553 19.12 5.88 22.81
N LEU A 554 18.14 5.48 23.64
CA LEU A 554 18.40 4.85 24.94
C LEU A 554 19.29 3.61 24.79
N ILE A 555 18.96 2.75 23.82
CA ILE A 555 19.69 1.50 23.56
C ILE A 555 21.07 1.79 22.97
N ASP A 556 21.18 2.73 22.04
CA ASP A 556 22.45 3.08 21.39
C ASP A 556 23.48 3.63 22.37
N THR A 557 23.03 4.29 23.43
CA THR A 557 23.88 4.88 24.47
C THR A 557 24.16 3.94 25.66
N ASP A 558 23.49 2.78 25.75
CA ASP A 558 23.69 1.82 26.85
C ASP A 558 24.66 0.67 26.42
N PRO A 559 25.90 0.66 26.90
CA PRO A 559 26.92 -0.32 26.53
C PRO A 559 26.58 -1.75 26.99
N GLN A 560 25.71 -1.92 27.97
CA GLN A 560 25.26 -3.24 28.43
C GLN A 560 24.21 -3.85 27.48
N VAL A 561 23.37 -3.01 26.91
CA VAL A 561 22.23 -3.41 26.08
C VAL A 561 22.59 -3.46 24.59
N ARG A 562 23.31 -2.45 24.10
CA ARG A 562 23.65 -2.27 22.68
C ARG A 562 24.20 -3.53 21.97
N PRO A 563 25.03 -4.41 22.57
CA PRO A 563 25.52 -5.61 21.91
C PRO A 563 24.44 -6.68 21.64
N TRP A 564 23.30 -6.61 22.32
CA TRP A 564 22.26 -7.63 22.29
C TRP A 564 20.95 -7.16 21.64
N LEU A 565 20.71 -5.87 21.71
CA LEU A 565 19.49 -5.25 21.18
C LEU A 565 19.85 -3.98 20.42
N ARG A 566 19.30 -3.83 19.23
CA ARG A 566 19.38 -2.60 18.42
C ARG A 566 18.00 -2.23 17.95
N VAL A 567 17.77 -0.94 17.81
CA VAL A 567 16.56 -0.40 17.20
C VAL A 567 16.98 0.56 16.09
N ALA A 568 16.35 0.44 14.94
CA ALA A 568 16.55 1.36 13.83
C ALA A 568 15.18 1.74 13.25
N MET A 569 14.87 3.02 13.23
CA MET A 569 13.73 3.53 12.49
C MET A 569 14.23 4.22 11.22
N VAL A 570 13.87 3.67 10.06
CA VAL A 570 14.26 4.28 8.79
C VAL A 570 13.45 5.53 8.53
N GLU A 571 14.15 6.60 8.18
CA GLU A 571 13.55 7.88 7.84
C GLU A 571 12.95 7.84 6.44
N ASN A 572 11.80 8.49 6.27
CA ASN A 572 11.10 8.60 4.99
C ASN A 572 10.84 7.26 4.30
N TYR A 573 10.29 6.28 5.04
CA TYR A 573 9.96 4.97 4.50
C TYR A 573 9.12 5.09 3.20
N ASN A 574 9.60 4.45 2.13
CA ASN A 574 9.07 4.49 0.78
C ASN A 574 9.33 3.14 0.05
N VAL A 575 9.00 3.06 -1.25
CA VAL A 575 9.23 1.81 -2.03
C VAL A 575 10.71 1.44 -2.13
N PRO A 576 11.66 2.33 -2.42
CA PRO A 576 13.09 2.01 -2.40
C PRO A 576 13.60 1.44 -1.07
N TRP A 577 13.09 1.93 0.06
CA TRP A 577 13.39 1.34 1.37
C TRP A 577 12.82 -0.07 1.50
N ALA A 578 11.56 -0.27 1.07
CA ALA A 578 10.90 -1.57 1.12
C ALA A 578 11.66 -2.62 0.28
N GLU A 579 12.14 -2.25 -0.90
CA GLU A 579 12.91 -3.14 -1.79
C GLU A 579 14.24 -3.62 -1.18
N ARG A 580 14.78 -2.92 -0.19
CA ARG A 580 15.99 -3.29 0.56
C ARG A 580 15.69 -4.01 1.88
N LEU A 581 14.66 -3.56 2.58
CA LEU A 581 14.27 -4.13 3.89
C LEU A 581 13.66 -5.52 3.73
N ILE A 582 12.82 -5.74 2.73
CA ILE A 582 12.10 -6.99 2.51
C ILE A 582 13.05 -8.18 2.28
N PRO A 583 14.06 -8.12 1.38
CA PRO A 583 15.02 -9.20 1.20
C PRO A 583 15.86 -9.53 2.44
N ALA A 584 16.14 -8.52 3.27
CA ALA A 584 16.99 -8.65 4.45
C ALA A 584 16.23 -9.12 5.72
N CYS A 585 14.91 -9.14 5.71
CA CYS A 585 14.07 -9.47 6.85
C CYS A 585 14.18 -10.95 7.25
N ASP A 586 14.33 -11.24 8.54
CA ASP A 586 14.23 -12.58 9.12
C ASP A 586 12.82 -12.82 9.70
N ILE A 587 12.32 -11.90 10.54
CA ILE A 587 11.02 -11.97 11.19
C ILE A 587 10.13 -10.86 10.63
N SER A 588 9.01 -11.26 10.04
CA SER A 588 7.97 -10.37 9.49
C SER A 588 6.92 -10.06 10.55
N GLU A 589 6.91 -8.83 11.07
CA GLU A 589 5.96 -8.38 12.09
C GLU A 589 4.59 -8.04 11.48
N GLN A 590 3.62 -8.92 11.73
CA GLN A 590 2.24 -8.82 11.23
C GLN A 590 1.24 -8.89 12.38
N ILE A 591 1.39 -7.96 13.32
CA ILE A 591 0.80 -8.00 14.66
C ILE A 591 -0.42 -7.10 14.84
N SER A 592 -1.11 -6.74 13.77
CA SER A 592 -2.36 -5.98 13.84
C SER A 592 -3.37 -6.66 14.75
N LEU A 593 -4.25 -5.88 15.41
CA LEU A 593 -5.33 -6.47 16.19
C LEU A 593 -6.24 -7.29 15.26
N ALA A 594 -6.54 -8.52 15.65
CA ALA A 594 -7.44 -9.39 14.88
C ALA A 594 -8.78 -8.69 14.60
N SER A 595 -9.34 -8.90 13.43
CA SER A 595 -10.52 -8.21 12.87
C SER A 595 -10.29 -6.75 12.40
N LYS A 596 -9.05 -6.26 12.32
CA LYS A 596 -8.79 -4.86 11.93
C LYS A 596 -7.97 -4.70 10.65
N GLU A 597 -7.08 -5.65 10.32
CA GLU A 597 -6.36 -5.65 9.05
C GLU A 597 -7.17 -6.42 8.00
N ALA A 598 -7.66 -5.74 6.95
CA ALA A 598 -8.47 -6.38 5.92
C ALA A 598 -7.70 -7.49 5.18
N SER A 599 -6.45 -7.25 4.82
CA SER A 599 -5.57 -8.23 4.18
C SER A 599 -4.13 -8.07 4.63
N GLY A 600 -3.56 -6.87 4.46
CA GLY A 600 -2.14 -6.65 4.38
C GLY A 600 -1.58 -7.11 3.02
N THR A 601 -0.47 -6.51 2.61
CA THR A 601 0.31 -6.94 1.44
C THR A 601 1.80 -7.02 1.76
N GLY A 602 2.24 -6.38 2.85
CA GLY A 602 3.60 -6.50 3.36
C GLY A 602 3.94 -7.94 3.76
N ASN A 603 3.00 -8.64 4.40
CA ASN A 603 3.11 -10.05 4.74
C ASN A 603 3.43 -10.94 3.52
N MET A 604 2.78 -10.71 2.38
CA MET A 604 2.99 -11.46 1.14
C MET A 604 4.38 -11.22 0.54
N LYS A 605 4.84 -9.96 0.50
CA LYS A 605 6.16 -9.56 0.00
C LYS A 605 7.29 -10.15 0.85
N LEU A 606 7.15 -10.06 2.16
CA LEU A 606 8.10 -10.60 3.13
C LEU A 606 8.16 -12.12 3.06
N MET A 607 7.01 -12.80 2.96
CA MET A 607 6.90 -14.25 2.74
C MET A 607 7.64 -14.69 1.47
N ALA A 608 7.42 -13.98 0.34
CA ALA A 608 8.07 -14.29 -0.94
C ALA A 608 9.61 -14.15 -0.88
N ASN A 609 10.13 -13.39 0.08
CA ASN A 609 11.55 -13.19 0.33
C ASN A 609 12.10 -14.03 1.50
N GLY A 610 11.31 -15.01 1.96
CA GLY A 610 11.73 -15.97 2.98
C GLY A 610 11.74 -15.42 4.41
N ALA A 611 11.07 -14.30 4.69
CA ALA A 611 10.83 -13.91 6.06
C ALA A 611 9.77 -14.80 6.70
N VAL A 612 9.97 -15.16 7.97
CA VAL A 612 9.01 -15.95 8.74
C VAL A 612 8.05 -14.99 9.45
N THR A 613 6.76 -15.18 9.25
CA THR A 613 5.74 -14.31 9.86
C THR A 613 5.61 -14.60 11.35
N LEU A 614 5.67 -13.53 12.15
CA LEU A 614 5.18 -13.45 13.52
C LEU A 614 3.95 -12.56 13.52
N GLY A 615 2.77 -13.09 13.80
CA GLY A 615 1.56 -12.31 13.64
C GLY A 615 0.32 -12.88 14.30
N THR A 616 -0.75 -12.11 14.23
CA THR A 616 -2.09 -12.54 14.62
C THR A 616 -2.78 -13.25 13.46
N LEU A 617 -3.79 -14.05 13.75
CA LEU A 617 -4.66 -14.68 12.75
C LEU A 617 -5.69 -13.65 12.26
N ASP A 618 -5.23 -12.73 11.43
CA ASP A 618 -6.01 -11.65 10.85
C ASP A 618 -5.63 -11.42 9.37
N GLY A 619 -6.54 -10.89 8.58
CA GLY A 619 -6.34 -10.64 7.16
C GLY A 619 -5.76 -11.85 6.42
N ALA A 620 -4.80 -11.61 5.54
CA ALA A 620 -4.13 -12.66 4.77
C ALA A 620 -3.18 -13.55 5.60
N ASN A 621 -2.88 -13.20 6.86
CA ASN A 621 -2.08 -14.09 7.74
C ASN A 621 -2.77 -15.43 7.96
N VAL A 622 -4.11 -15.48 7.95
CA VAL A 622 -4.89 -16.72 8.05
C VAL A 622 -4.57 -17.64 6.86
N GLU A 623 -4.59 -17.10 5.65
CA GLU A 623 -4.28 -17.85 4.43
C GLU A 623 -2.79 -18.24 4.38
N ILE A 624 -1.89 -17.38 4.85
CA ILE A 624 -0.46 -17.72 5.00
C ILE A 624 -0.29 -18.91 5.94
N ALA A 625 -0.92 -18.88 7.12
CA ALA A 625 -0.83 -19.96 8.10
C ALA A 625 -1.35 -21.29 7.55
N GLN A 626 -2.45 -21.27 6.79
CA GLN A 626 -3.00 -22.44 6.12
C GLN A 626 -2.06 -23.03 5.07
N LEU A 627 -1.39 -22.16 4.29
CA LEU A 627 -0.50 -22.57 3.20
C LEU A 627 0.82 -23.14 3.71
N VAL A 628 1.44 -22.49 4.70
CA VAL A 628 2.78 -22.87 5.17
C VAL A 628 2.76 -23.91 6.29
N GLY A 629 1.64 -24.04 7.00
CA GLY A 629 1.50 -24.89 8.20
C GLY A 629 2.11 -24.26 9.46
N GLN A 630 1.64 -24.69 10.63
CA GLN A 630 1.97 -24.10 11.93
C GLN A 630 3.46 -24.14 12.29
N ASP A 631 4.22 -25.06 11.71
CA ASP A 631 5.67 -25.16 11.94
C ASP A 631 6.47 -24.04 11.25
N ASN A 632 5.88 -23.30 10.29
CA ASN A 632 6.57 -22.34 9.45
C ASN A 632 6.06 -20.89 9.61
N ILE A 633 5.29 -20.65 10.70
CA ILE A 633 4.75 -19.36 11.11
C ILE A 633 4.68 -19.31 12.64
N TYR A 634 4.70 -18.13 13.22
CA TYR A 634 4.46 -17.92 14.65
C TYR A 634 3.20 -17.09 14.83
N THR A 635 2.22 -17.64 15.55
CA THR A 635 0.94 -16.96 15.79
C THR A 635 0.69 -16.78 17.29
N PHE A 636 -0.04 -15.72 17.64
CA PHE A 636 -0.41 -15.36 19.00
C PHE A 636 -1.67 -14.49 19.00
N GLY A 637 -2.21 -14.26 20.20
CA GLY A 637 -3.24 -13.27 20.48
C GLY A 637 -4.68 -13.73 20.22
N ALA A 638 -5.62 -12.90 20.63
CA ALA A 638 -7.04 -13.15 20.53
C ALA A 638 -7.50 -13.29 19.06
N HIS A 639 -8.48 -14.15 18.84
CA HIS A 639 -9.11 -14.34 17.53
C HIS A 639 -10.15 -13.24 17.23
N SER A 640 -10.49 -13.08 15.94
CA SER A 640 -11.40 -12.01 15.46
C SER A 640 -12.75 -11.99 16.17
N ASP A 641 -13.36 -13.15 16.40
CA ASP A 641 -14.66 -13.29 17.08
C ASP A 641 -14.57 -12.90 18.55
N GLU A 642 -13.47 -13.18 19.23
CA GLU A 642 -13.23 -12.74 20.61
C GLU A 642 -13.06 -11.22 20.70
N VAL A 643 -12.28 -10.65 19.79
CA VAL A 643 -12.08 -9.18 19.70
C VAL A 643 -13.39 -8.47 19.43
N ILE A 644 -14.21 -8.97 18.50
CA ILE A 644 -15.53 -8.40 18.21
C ILE A 644 -16.42 -8.44 19.45
N LYS A 645 -16.47 -9.57 20.17
CA LYS A 645 -17.22 -9.70 21.43
C LYS A 645 -16.72 -8.75 22.52
N LEU A 646 -15.42 -8.50 22.59
CA LEU A 646 -14.83 -7.54 23.53
C LEU A 646 -15.25 -6.09 23.22
N TYR A 647 -15.39 -5.73 21.93
CA TYR A 647 -15.89 -4.41 21.55
C TYR A 647 -17.39 -4.24 21.79
N THR A 648 -18.18 -5.27 21.50
CA THR A 648 -19.65 -5.21 21.61
C THR A 648 -20.16 -5.48 23.02
N GLY A 649 -19.33 -6.03 23.91
CA GLY A 649 -19.76 -6.51 25.22
C GLY A 649 -20.63 -7.79 25.16
N ASP A 650 -20.69 -8.46 24.01
CA ASP A 650 -21.48 -9.67 23.80
C ASP A 650 -20.75 -10.92 24.36
N ARG A 651 -20.57 -10.92 25.68
CA ARG A 651 -19.95 -12.00 26.45
C ARG A 651 -20.93 -12.48 27.53
N PRO A 652 -20.78 -13.72 28.01
CA PRO A 652 -21.62 -14.26 29.08
C PRO A 652 -21.65 -13.44 30.37
N ASP A 653 -20.57 -12.69 30.65
CA ASP A 653 -20.45 -11.77 31.79
C ASP A 653 -20.90 -10.33 31.48
N GLY A 654 -21.29 -10.03 30.23
CA GLY A 654 -21.73 -8.73 29.77
C GLY A 654 -20.63 -7.65 29.80
N ARG A 655 -19.35 -8.01 29.95
CA ARG A 655 -18.25 -7.08 30.07
C ARG A 655 -17.52 -6.91 28.74
N GLY A 656 -17.26 -5.67 28.36
CA GLY A 656 -16.36 -5.31 27.27
C GLY A 656 -14.88 -5.41 27.66
N TYR A 657 -14.00 -4.91 26.79
CA TYR A 657 -12.58 -4.81 27.08
C TYR A 657 -12.31 -3.83 28.23
N ASP A 658 -11.48 -4.27 29.17
CA ASP A 658 -11.03 -3.47 30.34
C ASP A 658 -9.51 -3.27 30.28
N PRO A 659 -9.02 -2.13 29.78
CA PRO A 659 -7.60 -1.84 29.69
C PRO A 659 -6.91 -1.76 31.05
N LEU A 660 -7.61 -1.26 32.10
CA LEU A 660 -7.05 -1.16 33.44
C LEU A 660 -6.81 -2.55 34.05
N ALA A 661 -7.71 -3.50 33.83
CA ALA A 661 -7.51 -4.88 34.28
C ALA A 661 -6.29 -5.52 33.61
N CYS A 662 -6.05 -5.24 32.32
CA CYS A 662 -4.84 -5.69 31.61
C CYS A 662 -3.59 -4.97 32.12
N TYR A 663 -3.66 -3.66 32.30
CA TYR A 663 -2.55 -2.85 32.81
C TYR A 663 -2.06 -3.32 34.19
N HIS A 664 -2.96 -3.66 35.13
CA HIS A 664 -2.60 -4.10 36.48
C HIS A 664 -1.99 -5.50 36.56
N ARG A 665 -1.77 -6.18 35.45
CA ARG A 665 -0.90 -7.35 35.44
C ARG A 665 0.54 -6.91 35.68
N PRO A 666 1.28 -7.49 36.66
CA PRO A 666 2.56 -6.92 37.12
C PRO A 666 3.61 -6.71 36.03
N GLU A 667 3.71 -7.64 35.07
CA GLU A 667 4.65 -7.50 33.95
C GLU A 667 4.19 -6.42 32.97
N VAL A 668 2.89 -6.28 32.73
CA VAL A 668 2.35 -5.24 31.84
C VAL A 668 2.50 -3.86 32.45
N GLU A 669 2.18 -3.68 33.74
CA GLU A 669 2.35 -2.42 34.47
C GLU A 669 3.78 -1.94 34.40
N LYS A 670 4.76 -2.81 34.64
CA LYS A 670 6.18 -2.51 34.55
C LYS A 670 6.59 -2.00 33.16
N LEU A 671 6.07 -2.61 32.09
CA LEU A 671 6.38 -2.21 30.72
C LEU A 671 5.76 -0.86 30.36
N VAL A 672 4.49 -0.65 30.71
CA VAL A 672 3.76 0.58 30.40
C VAL A 672 4.32 1.75 31.23
N ASP A 673 4.63 1.55 32.51
CA ASP A 673 5.19 2.59 33.38
C ASP A 673 6.60 2.99 32.97
N PHE A 674 7.33 2.13 32.27
CA PHE A 674 8.64 2.49 31.72
C PHE A 674 8.58 3.66 30.74
N LEU A 675 7.43 3.90 30.07
CA LEU A 675 7.24 5.05 29.17
C LEU A 675 7.45 6.39 29.87
N VAL A 676 7.20 6.43 31.18
CA VAL A 676 7.39 7.63 32.02
C VAL A 676 8.53 7.44 33.03
N SER A 677 9.43 6.52 32.75
CA SER A 677 10.64 6.32 33.58
C SER A 677 11.61 7.49 33.47
N PRO A 678 12.47 7.71 34.49
CA PRO A 678 13.49 8.74 34.41
C PRO A 678 14.41 8.62 33.20
N GLU A 679 14.72 7.41 32.77
CA GLU A 679 15.56 7.12 31.60
C GLU A 679 14.96 7.65 30.29
N LEU A 680 13.68 7.38 30.04
CA LEU A 680 13.01 7.87 28.85
C LEU A 680 12.65 9.35 28.91
N LEU A 681 12.25 9.85 30.09
CA LEU A 681 11.95 11.28 30.30
C LEU A 681 13.18 12.16 30.15
N ALA A 682 14.39 11.62 30.35
CA ALA A 682 15.64 12.33 30.11
C ALA A 682 15.97 12.50 28.60
N ILE A 683 15.38 11.69 27.74
CA ILE A 683 15.62 11.68 26.28
C ILE A 683 14.46 12.34 25.55
N GLY A 684 13.23 11.92 25.89
CA GLY A 684 12.03 12.27 25.17
C GLY A 684 11.27 13.45 25.74
N ASP A 685 10.26 13.90 24.99
CA ASP A 685 9.31 14.92 25.44
C ASP A 685 8.35 14.34 26.49
N PRO A 686 8.37 14.87 27.75
CA PRO A 686 7.52 14.32 28.80
C PRO A 686 6.01 14.39 28.49
N ALA A 687 5.56 15.40 27.74
CA ALA A 687 4.15 15.54 27.40
C ALA A 687 3.69 14.42 26.45
N SER A 688 4.48 14.12 25.41
CA SER A 688 4.24 13.06 24.44
C SER A 688 4.26 11.66 25.08
N LEU A 689 5.28 11.37 25.89
CA LEU A 689 5.41 10.08 26.58
C LEU A 689 4.29 9.88 27.61
N SER A 690 3.93 10.91 28.38
CA SER A 690 2.83 10.84 29.34
C SER A 690 1.47 10.73 28.68
N ALA A 691 1.27 11.33 27.48
CA ALA A 691 0.05 11.18 26.73
C ALA A 691 -0.13 9.74 26.26
N LEU A 692 0.92 9.12 25.69
CA LEU A 692 0.91 7.73 25.25
C LEU A 692 0.72 6.76 26.44
N TRP A 693 1.42 6.99 27.56
CA TRP A 693 1.24 6.20 28.79
C TRP A 693 -0.20 6.23 29.28
N ARG A 694 -0.84 7.42 29.34
CA ARG A 694 -2.24 7.56 29.78
C ARG A 694 -3.20 6.87 28.82
N ASP A 695 -2.95 6.97 27.52
CA ASP A 695 -3.79 6.35 26.51
C ASP A 695 -3.73 4.82 26.61
N MET A 696 -2.54 4.24 26.66
CA MET A 696 -2.35 2.80 26.83
C MET A 696 -2.98 2.28 28.13
N LYS A 697 -2.81 3.00 29.24
CA LYS A 697 -3.37 2.59 30.53
C LYS A 697 -4.89 2.63 30.59
N ASN A 698 -5.53 3.68 30.00
CA ASN A 698 -6.94 3.97 30.26
C ASN A 698 -7.85 3.66 29.05
N LYS A 699 -7.28 3.57 27.85
CA LYS A 699 -8.06 3.35 26.63
C LYS A 699 -7.64 2.08 25.91
N ASP A 700 -6.34 1.96 25.61
CA ASP A 700 -5.78 0.83 24.83
C ASP A 700 -6.75 0.33 23.76
N TRP A 701 -7.23 1.27 22.95
CA TRP A 701 -8.37 1.06 22.04
C TRP A 701 -8.20 -0.16 21.11
N PHE A 702 -6.94 -0.50 20.82
CA PHE A 702 -6.60 -1.65 19.98
C PHE A 702 -5.97 -2.81 20.77
N MET A 703 -6.29 -2.93 22.05
CA MET A 703 -6.04 -4.10 22.88
C MET A 703 -4.58 -4.59 22.84
N ALA A 704 -3.61 -3.68 22.80
CA ALA A 704 -2.20 -4.04 22.81
C ALA A 704 -1.83 -4.73 24.13
N LEU A 705 -2.39 -4.26 25.26
CA LEU A 705 -2.15 -4.83 26.58
C LEU A 705 -2.81 -6.21 26.76
N LEU A 706 -3.85 -6.52 25.97
CA LEU A 706 -4.48 -7.86 26.01
C LEU A 706 -3.49 -8.94 25.58
N ASP A 707 -2.82 -8.70 24.44
CA ASP A 707 -2.01 -9.68 23.73
C ASP A 707 -0.51 -9.61 24.02
N VAL A 708 -0.02 -8.58 24.73
CA VAL A 708 1.43 -8.29 24.84
C VAL A 708 2.24 -9.43 25.46
N GLU A 709 1.69 -10.15 26.45
CA GLU A 709 2.39 -11.25 27.10
C GLU A 709 2.54 -12.47 26.18
N GLU A 710 1.49 -12.81 25.42
CA GLU A 710 1.57 -13.87 24.40
C GLU A 710 2.49 -13.49 23.26
N TYR A 711 2.47 -12.22 22.85
CA TYR A 711 3.39 -11.68 21.84
C TYR A 711 4.85 -11.84 22.28
N ILE A 712 5.20 -11.44 23.51
CA ILE A 712 6.54 -11.61 24.07
C ILE A 712 6.95 -13.10 24.00
N GLN A 713 6.12 -14.00 24.48
CA GLN A 713 6.40 -15.44 24.45
C GLN A 713 6.61 -15.99 23.04
N ALA A 714 5.77 -15.58 22.09
CA ALA A 714 5.86 -16.00 20.69
C ALA A 714 7.14 -15.48 20.02
N LYS A 715 7.50 -14.22 20.29
CA LYS A 715 8.69 -13.59 19.74
C LYS A 715 9.98 -14.16 20.32
N ASP A 716 10.02 -14.40 21.63
CA ASP A 716 11.16 -15.07 22.27
C ASP A 716 11.36 -16.49 21.77
N ARG A 717 10.27 -17.22 21.49
CA ARG A 717 10.34 -18.54 20.85
C ARG A 717 10.91 -18.43 19.43
N CYS A 718 10.43 -17.47 18.64
CA CYS A 718 10.91 -17.20 17.28
C CYS A 718 12.43 -16.92 17.26
N ILE A 719 12.91 -16.04 18.13
CA ILE A 719 14.34 -15.67 18.26
C ILE A 719 15.19 -16.87 18.71
N ARG A 720 14.66 -17.70 19.60
CA ARG A 720 15.33 -18.92 20.06
C ARG A 720 15.47 -19.94 18.94
N ASP A 721 14.39 -20.16 18.16
CA ASP A 721 14.38 -21.12 17.03
C ASP A 721 15.29 -20.66 15.89
N TYR A 722 15.56 -19.37 15.76
CA TYR A 722 16.53 -18.83 14.78
C TYR A 722 17.96 -19.35 14.96
N ALA A 723 18.32 -19.81 16.16
CA ALA A 723 19.65 -20.39 16.43
C ALA A 723 19.90 -21.69 15.64
N ASP A 724 18.85 -22.48 15.36
CA ASP A 724 18.92 -23.60 14.44
C ASP A 724 18.82 -23.10 12.99
N ARG A 725 19.95 -22.69 12.43
CA ARG A 725 20.04 -22.03 11.13
C ARG A 725 19.48 -22.85 9.97
N ARG A 726 19.66 -24.18 9.98
CA ARG A 726 19.14 -25.04 8.92
C ARG A 726 17.63 -25.22 9.02
N ASN A 727 17.12 -25.40 10.23
CA ASN A 727 15.68 -25.45 10.43
C ASN A 727 15.02 -24.10 10.08
N TRP A 728 15.69 -22.99 10.38
CA TRP A 728 15.23 -21.65 9.96
C TRP A 728 15.21 -21.52 8.44
N ALA A 729 16.27 -21.96 7.74
CA ALA A 729 16.34 -21.97 6.27
C ALA A 729 15.21 -22.83 5.65
N ARG A 730 14.86 -23.96 6.28
CA ARG A 730 13.71 -24.78 5.86
C ARG A 730 12.40 -24.00 5.97
N LYS A 731 12.18 -23.29 7.10
CA LYS A 731 11.00 -22.42 7.26
C LYS A 731 10.98 -21.32 6.17
N MET A 732 12.11 -20.66 5.90
CA MET A 732 12.25 -19.67 4.83
C MET A 732 11.84 -20.27 3.47
N LEU A 733 12.38 -21.44 3.13
CA LEU A 733 12.13 -22.10 1.85
C LEU A 733 10.65 -22.49 1.68
N VAL A 734 10.00 -22.99 2.72
CA VAL A 734 8.56 -23.29 2.69
C VAL A 734 7.73 -22.03 2.45
N ASN A 735 8.07 -20.91 3.11
CA ASN A 735 7.39 -19.63 2.90
C ASN A 735 7.55 -19.16 1.45
N ILE A 736 8.77 -19.19 0.88
CA ILE A 736 9.03 -18.84 -0.51
C ILE A 736 8.21 -19.74 -1.46
N ALA A 737 8.27 -21.05 -1.25
CA ALA A 737 7.58 -22.03 -2.09
C ALA A 737 6.07 -21.79 -2.16
N LYS A 738 5.46 -21.41 -1.04
CA LYS A 738 4.01 -21.19 -0.94
C LYS A 738 3.58 -19.76 -1.33
N SER A 739 4.51 -18.83 -1.53
CA SER A 739 4.21 -17.43 -1.82
C SER A 739 3.59 -17.18 -3.20
N GLY A 740 3.71 -18.13 -4.13
CA GLY A 740 3.12 -18.03 -5.47
C GLY A 740 1.61 -17.82 -5.45
N TYR A 741 0.92 -18.31 -4.43
CA TYR A 741 -0.51 -18.04 -4.20
C TYR A 741 -0.81 -16.54 -4.10
N PHE A 742 0.10 -15.75 -3.54
CA PHE A 742 -0.07 -14.30 -3.38
C PHE A 742 0.47 -13.48 -4.56
N SER A 743 0.61 -14.09 -5.74
CA SER A 743 0.88 -13.34 -6.97
C SER A 743 -0.33 -12.48 -7.37
N SER A 744 -0.09 -11.19 -7.70
CA SER A 744 -1.14 -10.33 -8.25
C SER A 744 -1.63 -10.82 -9.61
N ASP A 745 -0.84 -11.56 -10.38
CA ASP A 745 -1.29 -12.18 -11.63
C ASP A 745 -2.42 -13.19 -11.37
N ARG A 746 -2.33 -14.01 -10.30
CA ARG A 746 -3.44 -14.88 -9.88
C ARG A 746 -4.66 -14.06 -9.50
N THR A 747 -4.48 -12.99 -8.70
CA THR A 747 -5.58 -12.14 -8.27
C THR A 747 -6.30 -11.50 -9.47
N ILE A 748 -5.55 -10.95 -10.42
CA ILE A 748 -6.11 -10.31 -11.63
C ILE A 748 -6.82 -11.33 -12.52
N ARG A 749 -6.30 -12.57 -12.69
CA ARG A 749 -7.04 -13.63 -13.39
C ARG A 749 -8.40 -13.89 -12.75
N GLN A 750 -8.45 -13.99 -11.40
CA GLN A 750 -9.72 -14.18 -10.69
C GLN A 750 -10.68 -12.99 -10.83
N TYR A 751 -10.18 -11.74 -10.79
CA TYR A 751 -11.02 -10.58 -11.11
C TYR A 751 -11.56 -10.66 -12.52
N ASN A 752 -10.73 -11.05 -13.50
CA ASN A 752 -11.16 -11.13 -14.89
C ASN A 752 -12.17 -12.25 -15.13
N GLU A 753 -11.93 -13.43 -14.55
CA GLU A 753 -12.82 -14.59 -14.68
C GLU A 753 -14.19 -14.35 -14.05
N ASP A 754 -14.24 -13.74 -12.87
CA ASP A 754 -15.45 -13.66 -12.06
C ASP A 754 -16.21 -12.31 -12.19
N ILE A 755 -15.51 -11.22 -12.58
CA ILE A 755 -16.06 -9.86 -12.52
C ILE A 755 -15.94 -9.12 -13.85
N TRP A 756 -14.72 -8.99 -14.40
CA TRP A 756 -14.50 -8.07 -15.53
C TRP A 756 -14.84 -8.66 -16.88
N HIS A 757 -14.56 -9.94 -17.10
CA HIS A 757 -14.77 -10.66 -18.35
C HIS A 757 -14.16 -9.96 -19.58
N LEU A 758 -12.91 -9.47 -19.42
CA LEU A 758 -12.11 -8.91 -20.50
C LEU A 758 -11.60 -10.02 -21.41
N SER A 759 -11.52 -9.75 -22.71
CA SER A 759 -11.10 -10.71 -23.74
C SER A 759 -9.87 -10.21 -24.48
#